data_d40f48924762a1cb8c85c2c681f6cdf9
#
_entry.id   d40f48924762a1cb8c85c2c681f6cdf9
#
_cell.length_a   1.000
_cell.length_b   1.000
_cell.length_c   1.000
_cell.angle_alpha   90.00
_cell.angle_beta   90.00
_cell.angle_gamma   90.00
#
_symmetry.space_group_name_H-M   'P 1'
#
loop_
_entity.id
_entity.type
_entity.pdbx_description
1 polymer ?
#
loop_
_entity_poly.entity_id
_entity_poly.type
_entity_poly.pdbx_seq_one_letter_code
_entity_poly.pdbx_strand_id
1 'polypeptide(L)'
;MNSKKDKKKSKTTTKQTHLTTTYKGVLDIAKSGMGFIIVQGLEQDILVFPTDFNTALKGDEVRVKITKIRQGSGKKEGKVMEIVKRKQVSFSGTMQIMQHHAFFLPNTIHPMPDIYIPMDKLKGAKTGDKVIVQLTKWENSNKKPEGEVLEIFTPEKENDMAMKSIVAESGFPLVFDGEVLAFAKTLSDKISPDEIVKRKDYRKVLTFTIDPLDAKDFDDAISFQHLDNGHIEIGVHIADVSHFVQPGTAVDKAAYERATSVYLPDRVYPMLPERISNELCSLRPKEEKLTFSATFEVDATGKIVHTWYGKTVIFSDRRFTYEDVQTIIETKEGDHQDEILWLHDYTQNLRKKRFENGAINFSSQEVRFTLDANGKPIGITVKESKASHQLIEELMLKANQLIAEKMGNVKVKKEVLPFPYRVHDQPNEDKLNPFVVFAKKHGYPFNIDSPDHIAHSFNNLMLASKGKPEQHVLEQLGIRTMAKAVYTTNNIGHYGLGFEHYCHFTSPIRRYPDVLVHRIVQSVLMGNVMNDEGLEEKCTHCSMRERAAMEAERAANKYKQVEFMRDYLGHSFEGIISGVASFGFFVETVEHKCEGLVTIASLSKFDDFRLIEADYALVGSRSGRKFNMGDKVVVKVAAANLDKRQLDFEWEVNGMLNKKD
;
A
#
# COMPACT_ATOMS: atom_id res chain seq x y z
N MET A 1 -15.43 -87.47 -10.69
CA MET A 1 -14.07 -86.90 -10.58
C MET A 1 -14.17 -85.39 -10.51
N ASN A 2 -13.99 -84.85 -9.29
CA ASN A 2 -14.14 -83.45 -8.90
C ASN A 2 -12.80 -82.75 -9.08
N SER A 3 -12.75 -81.60 -9.78
CA SER A 3 -11.63 -80.68 -9.73
C SER A 3 -12.09 -79.36 -9.14
N LYS A 4 -11.63 -79.08 -7.96
CA LYS A 4 -11.79 -77.81 -7.23
C LYS A 4 -10.94 -76.73 -7.91
N LYS A 5 -11.55 -75.61 -8.29
CA LYS A 5 -10.84 -74.38 -8.68
C LYS A 5 -10.62 -73.54 -7.43
N ASP A 6 -9.36 -73.38 -7.04
CA ASP A 6 -8.93 -72.42 -5.99
C ASP A 6 -9.05 -70.99 -6.50
N LYS A 7 -9.87 -70.18 -5.83
CA LYS A 7 -9.90 -68.72 -6.00
C LYS A 7 -8.83 -68.09 -5.11
N LYS A 8 -7.70 -67.69 -5.66
CA LYS A 8 -6.75 -66.78 -5.04
C LYS A 8 -7.39 -65.40 -4.85
N LYS A 9 -7.66 -65.04 -3.59
CA LYS A 9 -7.96 -63.64 -3.21
C LYS A 9 -6.67 -62.83 -3.23
N SER A 10 -6.52 -61.91 -4.20
CA SER A 10 -5.49 -60.89 -4.17
C SER A 10 -5.83 -59.86 -3.06
N LYS A 11 -5.06 -59.84 -2.01
CA LYS A 11 -5.06 -58.76 -1.03
C LYS A 11 -4.41 -57.53 -1.69
N THR A 12 -5.20 -56.56 -2.05
CA THR A 12 -4.73 -55.22 -2.45
C THR A 12 -4.27 -54.50 -1.19
N THR A 13 -2.98 -54.51 -0.92
CA THR A 13 -2.35 -53.76 0.13
C THR A 13 -2.38 -52.28 -0.28
N THR A 14 -3.33 -51.52 0.22
CA THR A 14 -3.38 -50.07 0.09
C THR A 14 -2.16 -49.51 0.84
N LYS A 15 -1.14 -49.06 0.10
CA LYS A 15 -0.03 -48.29 0.67
C LYS A 15 -0.62 -47.02 1.28
N GLN A 16 -0.68 -46.93 2.60
CA GLN A 16 -0.81 -45.68 3.35
C GLN A 16 0.46 -44.86 3.04
N THR A 17 0.36 -43.94 2.13
CA THR A 17 1.35 -42.88 1.94
C THR A 17 1.36 -42.09 3.24
N HIS A 18 2.42 -42.21 4.03
CA HIS A 18 2.66 -41.33 5.17
C HIS A 18 2.74 -39.89 4.68
N LEU A 19 1.70 -39.11 4.98
CA LEU A 19 1.62 -37.65 4.69
C LEU A 19 2.59 -36.94 5.65
N THR A 20 3.87 -36.85 5.25
CA THR A 20 4.94 -36.16 5.99
C THR A 20 5.21 -34.76 5.44
N THR A 21 4.47 -34.33 4.41
CA THR A 21 4.71 -33.08 3.74
C THR A 21 4.30 -31.90 4.62
N THR A 22 5.23 -30.98 4.86
CA THR A 22 5.01 -29.73 5.55
C THR A 22 5.15 -28.56 4.57
N TYR A 23 4.36 -27.52 4.76
CA TYR A 23 4.41 -26.30 3.98
C TYR A 23 4.58 -25.10 4.90
N LYS A 24 5.24 -24.03 4.40
CA LYS A 24 5.29 -22.72 5.01
C LYS A 24 4.30 -21.83 4.28
N GLY A 25 3.43 -21.12 5.00
CA GLY A 25 2.43 -20.26 4.40
C GLY A 25 1.80 -19.33 5.42
N VAL A 26 0.88 -18.47 4.96
CA VAL A 26 0.19 -17.47 5.78
C VAL A 26 -1.22 -17.94 6.10
N LEU A 27 -1.59 -17.90 7.39
CA LEU A 27 -2.94 -18.23 7.83
C LEU A 27 -3.91 -17.09 7.52
N ASP A 28 -4.89 -17.33 6.67
CA ASP A 28 -6.10 -16.51 6.55
C ASP A 28 -7.28 -17.17 7.29
N ILE A 29 -8.11 -16.38 7.97
CA ILE A 29 -9.28 -16.85 8.70
C ILE A 29 -10.51 -16.19 8.10
N ALA A 30 -11.40 -17.01 7.54
CA ALA A 30 -12.67 -16.57 7.00
C ALA A 30 -13.65 -16.14 8.12
N LYS A 31 -14.70 -15.40 7.79
CA LYS A 31 -15.76 -14.99 8.73
C LYS A 31 -16.46 -16.19 9.41
N SER A 32 -16.45 -17.36 8.76
CA SER A 32 -16.97 -18.62 9.32
C SER A 32 -16.09 -19.21 10.42
N GLY A 33 -14.89 -18.65 10.68
CA GLY A 33 -13.89 -19.19 11.60
C GLY A 33 -12.97 -20.26 11.00
N MET A 34 -13.17 -20.67 9.74
CA MET A 34 -12.31 -21.63 9.05
C MET A 34 -11.01 -20.97 8.61
N GLY A 35 -9.90 -21.67 8.77
CA GLY A 35 -8.57 -21.20 8.35
C GLY A 35 -8.16 -21.77 6.99
N PHE A 36 -7.42 -20.96 6.25
CA PHE A 36 -6.81 -21.32 4.98
C PHE A 36 -5.34 -20.90 5.01
N ILE A 37 -4.44 -21.85 4.78
CA ILE A 37 -3.01 -21.51 4.67
C ILE A 37 -2.71 -21.26 3.20
N ILE A 38 -2.39 -20.01 2.90
CA ILE A 38 -1.98 -19.55 1.58
C ILE A 38 -0.49 -19.88 1.44
N VAL A 39 -0.17 -20.79 0.52
CA VAL A 39 1.21 -21.21 0.24
C VAL A 39 1.57 -20.78 -1.17
N GLN A 40 2.66 -20.05 -1.30
CA GLN A 40 3.16 -19.61 -2.60
C GLN A 40 3.48 -20.81 -3.51
N GLY A 41 2.95 -20.80 -4.72
CA GLY A 41 3.15 -21.89 -5.70
C GLY A 41 2.21 -23.08 -5.56
N LEU A 42 1.25 -23.06 -4.63
CA LEU A 42 0.15 -24.03 -4.62
C LEU A 42 -1.10 -23.44 -5.27
N GLU A 43 -1.73 -24.21 -6.15
CA GLU A 43 -2.99 -23.81 -6.81
C GLU A 43 -4.18 -23.69 -5.85
N GLN A 44 -4.16 -24.40 -4.73
CA GLN A 44 -5.24 -24.41 -3.75
C GLN A 44 -4.69 -24.27 -2.32
N ASP A 45 -5.34 -23.40 -1.54
CA ASP A 45 -5.04 -23.19 -0.14
C ASP A 45 -5.27 -24.46 0.70
N ILE A 46 -4.49 -24.59 1.78
CA ILE A 46 -4.61 -25.71 2.72
C ILE A 46 -5.66 -25.35 3.77
N LEU A 47 -6.74 -26.12 3.86
CA LEU A 47 -7.79 -25.95 4.87
C LEU A 47 -7.28 -26.36 6.24
N VAL A 48 -7.50 -25.52 7.25
CA VAL A 48 -7.18 -25.80 8.65
C VAL A 48 -8.40 -25.50 9.51
N PHE A 49 -8.76 -26.43 10.41
CA PHE A 49 -9.86 -26.23 11.33
C PHE A 49 -9.41 -25.39 12.54
N PRO A 50 -10.32 -24.67 13.23
CA PRO A 50 -9.98 -23.84 14.38
C PRO A 50 -9.23 -24.58 15.48
N THR A 51 -9.56 -25.86 15.71
CA THR A 51 -8.88 -26.76 16.67
C THR A 51 -7.44 -27.08 16.31
N ASP A 52 -7.05 -26.89 15.05
CA ASP A 52 -5.73 -27.19 14.49
C ASP A 52 -4.87 -25.95 14.25
N PHE A 53 -5.34 -24.74 14.66
CA PHE A 53 -4.56 -23.50 14.54
C PHE A 53 -3.36 -23.46 15.49
N ASN A 54 -3.33 -24.31 16.52
CA ASN A 54 -2.40 -24.17 17.64
C ASN A 54 -2.57 -22.81 18.30
N THR A 55 -1.54 -21.93 18.27
CA THR A 55 -1.64 -20.54 18.74
C THR A 55 -1.64 -19.52 17.58
N ALA A 56 -1.83 -19.97 16.34
CA ALA A 56 -1.79 -19.09 15.17
C ALA A 56 -3.01 -18.16 15.13
N LEU A 57 -2.75 -16.91 14.76
CA LEU A 57 -3.73 -15.87 14.51
C LEU A 57 -3.79 -15.55 13.02
N LYS A 58 -4.82 -14.85 12.60
CA LYS A 58 -4.96 -14.40 11.21
C LYS A 58 -3.75 -13.57 10.77
N GLY A 59 -3.15 -13.99 9.66
CA GLY A 59 -1.99 -13.34 9.07
C GLY A 59 -0.64 -13.86 9.58
N ASP A 60 -0.62 -14.74 10.57
CA ASP A 60 0.64 -15.38 11.02
C ASP A 60 1.24 -16.24 9.92
N GLU A 61 2.54 -16.18 9.78
CA GLU A 61 3.30 -17.10 8.96
C GLU A 61 3.55 -18.39 9.76
N VAL A 62 3.10 -19.50 9.22
CA VAL A 62 3.05 -20.77 9.95
C VAL A 62 3.67 -21.91 9.15
N ARG A 63 4.12 -22.94 9.87
CA ARG A 63 4.45 -24.25 9.29
C ARG A 63 3.26 -25.18 9.50
N VAL A 64 2.66 -25.64 8.42
CA VAL A 64 1.50 -26.54 8.41
C VAL A 64 1.91 -27.94 7.95
N LYS A 65 1.47 -28.97 8.66
CA LYS A 65 1.60 -30.39 8.26
C LYS A 65 0.29 -30.85 7.65
N ILE A 66 0.37 -31.50 6.49
CA ILE A 66 -0.81 -32.11 5.87
C ILE A 66 -1.27 -33.30 6.70
N THR A 67 -2.53 -33.29 7.08
CA THR A 67 -3.18 -34.38 7.85
C THR A 67 -4.06 -35.24 6.96
N LYS A 68 -4.65 -34.66 5.89
CA LYS A 68 -5.54 -35.38 4.99
C LYS A 68 -5.57 -34.75 3.61
N ILE A 69 -5.76 -35.56 2.59
CA ILE A 69 -6.09 -35.13 1.22
C ILE A 69 -7.45 -35.73 0.88
N ARG A 70 -8.43 -34.90 0.52
CA ARG A 70 -9.78 -35.35 0.15
C ARG A 70 -9.75 -36.05 -1.19
N GLN A 71 -10.18 -37.31 -1.25
CA GLN A 71 -10.32 -38.07 -2.48
C GLN A 71 -11.36 -37.39 -3.40
N GLY A 72 -11.03 -37.25 -4.67
CA GLY A 72 -11.89 -36.63 -5.68
C GLY A 72 -11.67 -35.12 -5.89
N SER A 73 -11.49 -34.30 -4.84
CA SER A 73 -11.29 -32.84 -4.98
C SER A 73 -9.82 -32.42 -4.85
N GLY A 74 -8.92 -33.32 -4.40
CA GLY A 74 -7.51 -32.99 -4.15
C GLY A 74 -7.26 -31.99 -3.01
N LYS A 75 -8.32 -31.48 -2.36
CA LYS A 75 -8.20 -30.47 -1.28
C LYS A 75 -7.41 -31.02 -0.10
N LYS A 76 -6.40 -30.24 0.32
CA LYS A 76 -5.52 -30.57 1.44
C LYS A 76 -6.09 -30.03 2.75
N GLU A 77 -6.10 -30.86 3.80
CA GLU A 77 -6.37 -30.43 5.17
C GLU A 77 -5.07 -30.53 5.97
N GLY A 78 -4.83 -29.56 6.84
CA GLY A 78 -3.57 -29.47 7.59
C GLY A 78 -3.75 -29.06 9.03
N LYS A 79 -2.67 -29.18 9.81
CA LYS A 79 -2.56 -28.73 11.19
C LYS A 79 -1.33 -27.86 11.35
N VAL A 80 -1.48 -26.71 12.01
CA VAL A 80 -0.36 -25.81 12.29
C VAL A 80 0.56 -26.44 13.33
N MET A 81 1.83 -26.59 12.97
CA MET A 81 2.86 -27.18 13.82
C MET A 81 3.55 -26.11 14.66
N GLU A 82 3.88 -24.99 14.04
CA GLU A 82 4.57 -23.87 14.69
C GLU A 82 4.22 -22.52 14.00
N ILE A 83 4.36 -21.45 14.74
CA ILE A 83 4.31 -20.08 14.22
C ILE A 83 5.75 -19.69 13.84
N VAL A 84 5.99 -19.47 12.55
CA VAL A 84 7.29 -19.04 12.04
C VAL A 84 7.50 -17.55 12.33
N LYS A 85 6.43 -16.75 12.10
CA LYS A 85 6.43 -15.32 12.39
C LYS A 85 5.02 -14.86 12.73
N ARG A 86 4.88 -14.14 13.84
CA ARG A 86 3.63 -13.46 14.17
C ARG A 86 3.46 -12.21 13.30
N LYS A 87 2.27 -12.04 12.76
CA LYS A 87 1.89 -10.80 12.06
C LYS A 87 1.68 -9.65 13.05
N GLN A 88 1.01 -9.94 14.16
CA GLN A 88 0.57 -8.94 15.13
C GLN A 88 0.88 -9.41 16.55
N VAL A 89 1.52 -8.55 17.31
CA VAL A 89 1.87 -8.79 18.72
C VAL A 89 1.19 -7.81 19.68
N SER A 90 0.61 -6.72 19.18
CA SER A 90 -0.09 -5.71 19.98
C SER A 90 -1.57 -5.65 19.60
N PHE A 91 -2.44 -5.57 20.60
CA PHE A 91 -3.89 -5.65 20.44
C PHE A 91 -4.57 -4.55 21.23
N SER A 92 -5.66 -3.98 20.69
CA SER A 92 -6.54 -3.08 21.40
C SER A 92 -7.72 -3.83 21.99
N GLY A 93 -8.19 -3.40 23.16
CA GLY A 93 -9.31 -4.06 23.85
C GLY A 93 -9.60 -3.44 25.21
N THR A 94 -10.35 -4.18 26.05
CA THR A 94 -10.83 -3.71 27.35
C THR A 94 -10.24 -4.54 28.48
N MET A 95 -9.83 -3.89 29.57
CA MET A 95 -9.34 -4.56 30.77
C MET A 95 -10.49 -5.04 31.66
N GLN A 96 -10.34 -6.25 32.14
CA GLN A 96 -11.18 -6.83 33.20
C GLN A 96 -10.27 -7.28 34.34
N ILE A 97 -10.31 -6.60 35.48
CA ILE A 97 -9.47 -6.86 36.63
C ILE A 97 -10.32 -7.46 37.74
N MET A 98 -9.90 -8.60 38.26
CA MET A 98 -10.45 -9.28 39.44
C MET A 98 -9.44 -9.22 40.57
N GLN A 99 -9.82 -9.68 41.75
CA GLN A 99 -9.02 -9.55 42.98
C GLN A 99 -7.55 -10.00 42.85
N HIS A 100 -7.29 -11.07 42.05
CA HIS A 100 -5.94 -11.64 41.85
C HIS A 100 -5.58 -11.91 40.41
N HIS A 101 -6.44 -11.52 39.45
CA HIS A 101 -6.27 -11.83 38.05
C HIS A 101 -6.72 -10.65 37.20
N ALA A 102 -5.98 -10.39 36.14
CA ALA A 102 -6.38 -9.42 35.15
C ALA A 102 -6.41 -10.08 33.77
N PHE A 103 -7.46 -9.80 33.01
CA PHE A 103 -7.63 -10.25 31.64
C PHE A 103 -7.87 -9.06 30.73
N PHE A 104 -7.25 -9.13 29.58
CA PHE A 104 -7.52 -8.25 28.48
C PHE A 104 -8.47 -8.94 27.50
N LEU A 105 -9.56 -8.28 27.20
CA LEU A 105 -10.59 -8.72 26.24
C LEU A 105 -10.31 -8.04 24.90
N PRO A 106 -9.76 -8.77 23.90
CA PRO A 106 -9.42 -8.17 22.61
C PRO A 106 -10.65 -7.66 21.86
N ASN A 107 -10.57 -6.46 21.32
CA ASN A 107 -11.58 -5.91 20.40
C ASN A 107 -11.24 -6.34 18.96
N THR A 108 -11.55 -7.59 18.61
CA THR A 108 -11.22 -8.18 17.31
C THR A 108 -12.42 -8.87 16.69
N ILE A 109 -12.50 -8.81 15.33
CA ILE A 109 -13.53 -9.50 14.55
C ILE A 109 -13.24 -11.00 14.46
N HIS A 110 -11.98 -11.40 14.64
CA HIS A 110 -11.54 -12.80 14.55
C HIS A 110 -11.41 -13.42 15.93
N PRO A 111 -11.77 -14.69 16.11
CA PRO A 111 -11.67 -15.38 17.40
C PRO A 111 -10.24 -15.31 17.95
N MET A 112 -10.08 -14.73 19.13
CA MET A 112 -8.85 -14.66 19.88
C MET A 112 -9.19 -14.87 21.36
N PRO A 113 -8.42 -15.68 22.10
CA PRO A 113 -8.65 -15.85 23.54
C PRO A 113 -8.27 -14.59 24.32
N ASP A 114 -8.89 -14.42 25.49
CA ASP A 114 -8.52 -13.39 26.45
C ASP A 114 -7.05 -13.54 26.86
N ILE A 115 -6.33 -12.42 26.91
CA ILE A 115 -4.91 -12.39 27.30
C ILE A 115 -4.83 -12.17 28.81
N TYR A 116 -4.12 -13.05 29.51
CA TYR A 116 -3.80 -12.88 30.91
C TYR A 116 -2.74 -11.78 31.08
N ILE A 117 -2.99 -10.82 31.99
CA ILE A 117 -2.06 -9.75 32.31
C ILE A 117 -1.59 -9.90 33.77
N PRO A 118 -0.30 -10.12 34.04
CA PRO A 118 0.25 -10.08 35.37
C PRO A 118 -0.03 -8.75 36.08
N MET A 119 -0.30 -8.77 37.37
CA MET A 119 -0.70 -7.56 38.11
C MET A 119 0.38 -6.46 38.12
N ASP A 120 1.64 -6.83 38.06
CA ASP A 120 2.80 -5.93 37.94
C ASP A 120 2.94 -5.31 36.55
N LYS A 121 2.24 -5.85 35.53
CA LYS A 121 2.28 -5.38 34.13
C LYS A 121 1.04 -4.58 33.71
N LEU A 122 0.18 -4.21 34.65
CA LEU A 122 -1.03 -3.42 34.41
C LEU A 122 -0.76 -1.96 34.09
N LYS A 123 0.39 -1.40 34.50
CA LYS A 123 0.73 0.04 34.35
C LYS A 123 -0.36 1.00 34.88
N GLY A 124 -1.15 0.56 35.86
CA GLY A 124 -2.21 1.37 36.46
C GLY A 124 -3.57 1.28 35.78
N ALA A 125 -3.75 0.42 34.80
CA ALA A 125 -5.05 0.17 34.15
C ALA A 125 -6.10 -0.34 35.16
N LYS A 126 -7.35 0.05 34.96
CA LYS A 126 -8.52 -0.31 35.76
C LYS A 126 -9.49 -1.16 34.93
N THR A 127 -10.41 -1.84 35.62
CA THR A 127 -11.51 -2.55 34.97
C THR A 127 -12.36 -1.58 34.13
N GLY A 128 -12.60 -1.93 32.87
CA GLY A 128 -13.33 -1.12 31.91
C GLY A 128 -12.46 -0.18 31.07
N ASP A 129 -11.18 0.03 31.44
CA ASP A 129 -10.28 0.83 30.64
C ASP A 129 -10.04 0.16 29.27
N LYS A 130 -10.11 0.98 28.22
CA LYS A 130 -9.61 0.59 26.90
C LYS A 130 -8.08 0.70 26.91
N VAL A 131 -7.36 -0.32 26.45
CA VAL A 131 -5.89 -0.37 26.48
C VAL A 131 -5.32 -0.98 25.22
N ILE A 132 -4.03 -0.73 24.97
CA ILE A 132 -3.20 -1.53 24.06
C ILE A 132 -2.38 -2.50 24.91
N VAL A 133 -2.43 -3.79 24.56
CA VAL A 133 -1.67 -4.85 25.20
C VAL A 133 -0.73 -5.50 24.21
N GLN A 134 0.52 -5.72 24.62
CA GLN A 134 1.49 -6.53 23.88
C GLN A 134 1.44 -7.97 24.35
N LEU A 135 1.29 -8.90 23.41
CA LEU A 135 1.41 -10.33 23.66
C LEU A 135 2.88 -10.68 23.92
N THR A 136 3.20 -11.14 25.14
CA THR A 136 4.58 -11.46 25.53
C THR A 136 4.87 -12.96 25.45
N LYS A 137 3.86 -13.81 25.72
CA LYS A 137 4.03 -15.26 25.76
C LYS A 137 2.75 -15.99 25.38
N TRP A 138 2.88 -17.03 24.53
CA TRP A 138 1.81 -17.97 24.22
C TRP A 138 2.39 -19.29 23.73
N GLU A 139 2.64 -20.22 24.64
CA GLU A 139 3.41 -21.45 24.36
C GLU A 139 2.62 -22.50 23.57
N ASN A 140 1.35 -22.70 23.90
CA ASN A 140 0.48 -23.67 23.24
C ASN A 140 -1.00 -23.33 23.43
N SER A 141 -1.87 -23.93 22.64
CA SER A 141 -3.32 -23.71 22.68
C SER A 141 -4.03 -24.05 23.99
N ASN A 142 -3.40 -24.86 24.85
CA ASN A 142 -3.98 -25.25 26.15
C ASN A 142 -3.65 -24.24 27.27
N LYS A 143 -2.74 -23.27 27.00
CA LYS A 143 -2.40 -22.18 27.92
C LYS A 143 -2.97 -20.87 27.40
N LYS A 144 -3.46 -20.05 28.34
CA LYS A 144 -3.85 -18.69 27.99
C LYS A 144 -2.63 -17.88 27.54
N PRO A 145 -2.79 -16.99 26.55
CA PRO A 145 -1.74 -16.02 26.22
C PRO A 145 -1.48 -15.08 27.39
N GLU A 146 -0.24 -14.64 27.54
CA GLU A 146 0.20 -13.67 28.53
C GLU A 146 0.66 -12.39 27.82
N GLY A 147 0.34 -11.23 28.38
CA GLY A 147 0.68 -9.94 27.81
C GLY A 147 1.01 -8.90 28.87
N GLU A 148 1.34 -7.72 28.40
CA GLU A 148 1.54 -6.51 29.22
C GLU A 148 0.80 -5.32 28.62
N VAL A 149 0.30 -4.43 29.48
CA VAL A 149 -0.30 -3.18 29.02
C VAL A 149 0.80 -2.28 28.47
N LEU A 150 0.67 -1.82 27.23
CA LEU A 150 1.53 -0.81 26.64
C LEU A 150 1.05 0.59 27.00
N GLU A 151 -0.24 0.85 26.80
CA GLU A 151 -0.84 2.17 26.96
C GLU A 151 -2.33 2.07 27.35
N ILE A 152 -2.81 3.06 28.14
CA ILE A 152 -4.19 3.17 28.61
C ILE A 152 -4.88 4.29 27.84
N PHE A 153 -6.09 4.07 27.34
CA PHE A 153 -6.92 5.06 26.67
C PHE A 153 -7.48 6.07 27.68
N THR A 154 -7.32 7.35 27.40
CA THR A 154 -8.05 8.41 28.09
C THR A 154 -8.87 9.20 27.08
N PRO A 155 -9.99 9.85 27.48
CA PRO A 155 -10.83 10.62 26.56
C PRO A 155 -10.07 11.68 25.77
N GLU A 156 -9.07 12.33 26.40
CA GLU A 156 -8.23 13.35 25.76
C GLU A 156 -7.28 12.77 24.69
N LYS A 157 -7.09 11.45 24.70
CA LYS A 157 -6.22 10.72 23.77
C LYS A 157 -6.97 9.80 22.81
N GLU A 158 -8.29 9.93 22.67
CA GLU A 158 -9.11 9.02 21.85
C GLU A 158 -8.56 8.90 20.43
N ASN A 159 -8.26 10.02 19.77
CA ASN A 159 -7.67 10.03 18.43
C ASN A 159 -6.29 9.35 18.39
N ASP A 160 -5.39 9.73 19.31
CA ASP A 160 -4.03 9.16 19.38
C ASP A 160 -4.06 7.64 19.51
N MET A 161 -4.94 7.15 20.37
CA MET A 161 -5.08 5.73 20.63
C MET A 161 -5.73 4.98 19.46
N ALA A 162 -6.71 5.59 18.78
CA ALA A 162 -7.31 5.01 17.58
C ALA A 162 -6.27 4.83 16.47
N MET A 163 -5.44 5.84 16.22
CA MET A 163 -4.36 5.79 15.22
C MET A 163 -3.31 4.73 15.60
N LYS A 164 -2.87 4.68 16.85
CA LYS A 164 -1.95 3.64 17.35
C LYS A 164 -2.54 2.23 17.22
N SER A 165 -3.83 2.06 17.56
CA SER A 165 -4.51 0.75 17.40
C SER A 165 -4.52 0.29 15.97
N ILE A 166 -4.83 1.16 15.02
CA ILE A 166 -4.84 0.86 13.58
C ILE A 166 -3.47 0.38 13.11
N VAL A 167 -2.41 1.07 13.52
CA VAL A 167 -1.04 0.73 13.14
C VAL A 167 -0.61 -0.60 13.75
N ALA A 168 -0.92 -0.81 15.04
CA ALA A 168 -0.64 -2.07 15.74
C ALA A 168 -1.40 -3.27 15.13
N GLU A 169 -2.70 -3.10 14.81
CA GLU A 169 -3.54 -4.11 14.13
C GLU A 169 -2.96 -4.50 12.76
N SER A 170 -2.29 -3.57 12.08
CA SER A 170 -1.60 -3.82 10.81
C SER A 170 -0.21 -4.42 10.98
N GLY A 171 0.20 -4.70 12.23
CA GLY A 171 1.47 -5.35 12.57
C GLY A 171 2.69 -4.45 12.47
N PHE A 172 2.54 -3.12 12.53
CA PHE A 172 3.68 -2.20 12.57
C PHE A 172 4.10 -1.91 14.01
N PRO A 173 5.42 -1.90 14.30
CA PRO A 173 5.92 -1.45 15.58
C PRO A 173 5.59 0.04 15.80
N LEU A 174 5.05 0.38 16.98
CA LEU A 174 4.66 1.75 17.33
C LEU A 174 5.84 2.65 17.66
N VAL A 175 6.94 2.07 18.13
CA VAL A 175 8.16 2.76 18.55
C VAL A 175 9.39 2.05 17.99
N PHE A 176 10.53 2.71 18.02
CA PHE A 176 11.81 2.09 17.74
C PHE A 176 12.43 1.57 19.03
N ASP A 177 13.12 0.42 18.95
CA ASP A 177 13.87 -0.12 20.08
C ASP A 177 15.00 0.82 20.52
N GLY A 178 15.35 0.77 21.81
CA GLY A 178 16.38 1.63 22.38
C GLY A 178 17.75 1.47 21.70
N GLU A 179 18.10 0.26 21.26
CA GLU A 179 19.33 -0.03 20.50
C GLU A 179 19.35 0.70 19.16
N VAL A 180 18.22 0.72 18.45
CA VAL A 180 18.07 1.42 17.17
C VAL A 180 18.26 2.92 17.33
N LEU A 181 17.62 3.51 18.35
CA LEU A 181 17.74 4.94 18.66
C LEU A 181 19.14 5.31 19.13
N ALA A 182 19.79 4.47 19.92
CA ALA A 182 21.16 4.65 20.36
C ALA A 182 22.13 4.63 19.17
N PHE A 183 22.00 3.65 18.27
CA PHE A 183 22.80 3.58 17.05
C PHE A 183 22.61 4.82 16.18
N ALA A 184 21.37 5.25 15.92
CA ALA A 184 21.09 6.45 15.12
C ALA A 184 21.78 7.71 15.67
N LYS A 185 21.91 7.84 16.99
CA LYS A 185 22.60 8.96 17.64
C LYS A 185 24.13 8.93 17.44
N THR A 186 24.73 7.78 17.15
CA THR A 186 26.19 7.69 16.89
C THR A 186 26.58 8.16 15.50
N LEU A 187 25.60 8.27 14.58
CA LEU A 187 25.86 8.70 13.20
C LEU A 187 26.20 10.18 13.14
N SER A 188 27.34 10.50 12.48
CA SER A 188 27.80 11.88 12.30
C SER A 188 26.94 12.63 11.29
N ASP A 189 26.68 13.90 11.55
CA ASP A 189 26.10 14.87 10.63
C ASP A 189 27.15 15.56 9.74
N LYS A 190 28.44 15.39 10.06
CA LYS A 190 29.53 15.99 9.29
C LYS A 190 29.96 15.05 8.18
N ILE A 191 29.96 15.55 6.96
CA ILE A 191 30.51 14.86 5.80
C ILE A 191 32.04 14.99 5.85
N SER A 192 32.75 13.88 5.88
CA SER A 192 34.20 13.90 5.86
C SER A 192 34.76 14.32 4.50
N PRO A 193 35.91 15.02 4.43
CA PRO A 193 36.56 15.33 3.16
C PRO A 193 36.86 14.08 2.30
N ASP A 194 37.25 12.97 2.95
CA ASP A 194 37.50 11.69 2.27
C ASP A 194 36.23 11.11 1.61
N GLU A 195 35.07 11.36 2.18
CA GLU A 195 33.82 10.92 1.57
C GLU A 195 33.43 11.80 0.37
N ILE A 196 33.69 13.11 0.45
CA ILE A 196 33.45 14.05 -0.66
C ILE A 196 34.30 13.66 -1.88
N VAL A 197 35.58 13.35 -1.70
CA VAL A 197 36.48 12.97 -2.80
C VAL A 197 36.05 11.71 -3.56
N LYS A 198 35.33 10.81 -2.89
CA LYS A 198 34.80 9.57 -3.51
C LYS A 198 33.54 9.81 -4.35
N ARG A 199 32.97 11.01 -4.34
CA ARG A 199 31.68 11.34 -4.96
C ARG A 199 31.84 12.37 -6.06
N LYS A 200 30.96 12.36 -7.06
CA LYS A 200 30.86 13.44 -8.04
C LYS A 200 30.28 14.68 -7.34
N ASP A 201 30.97 15.81 -7.48
CA ASP A 201 30.65 17.04 -6.78
C ASP A 201 29.64 17.88 -7.58
N TYR A 202 28.43 18.02 -7.07
CA TYR A 202 27.34 18.84 -7.62
C TYR A 202 27.03 20.08 -6.78
N ARG A 203 27.87 20.40 -5.77
CA ARG A 203 27.61 21.53 -4.85
C ARG A 203 27.58 22.91 -5.51
N LYS A 204 28.07 23.01 -6.74
CA LYS A 204 28.07 24.26 -7.52
C LYS A 204 27.04 24.27 -8.64
N VAL A 205 26.30 23.21 -8.80
CA VAL A 205 25.23 23.08 -9.80
C VAL A 205 23.90 23.45 -9.15
N LEU A 206 23.14 24.31 -9.78
CA LEU A 206 21.81 24.69 -9.29
C LEU A 206 21.00 23.44 -8.94
N THR A 207 20.63 23.33 -7.66
CA THR A 207 19.92 22.16 -7.14
C THR A 207 18.79 22.63 -6.18
N PHE A 208 17.60 22.09 -6.34
CA PHE A 208 16.43 22.44 -5.52
C PHE A 208 15.53 21.24 -5.28
N THR A 209 14.69 21.32 -4.24
CA THR A 209 13.63 20.35 -3.94
C THR A 209 12.25 20.96 -4.20
N ILE A 210 11.25 20.09 -4.49
CA ILE A 210 9.84 20.48 -4.66
C ILE A 210 8.97 19.51 -3.86
N ASP A 211 8.43 19.98 -2.74
CA ASP A 211 7.80 19.12 -1.73
C ASP A 211 6.49 19.72 -1.17
N PRO A 212 5.66 18.93 -0.47
CA PRO A 212 4.57 19.47 0.33
C PRO A 212 5.07 20.47 1.37
N LEU A 213 4.24 21.47 1.72
CA LEU A 213 4.62 22.51 2.69
C LEU A 213 5.05 21.94 4.05
N ASP A 214 4.41 20.88 4.51
CA ASP A 214 4.60 20.22 5.81
C ASP A 214 5.64 19.09 5.80
N ALA A 215 6.26 18.77 4.65
CA ALA A 215 7.29 17.74 4.55
C ALA A 215 8.56 18.12 5.35
N LYS A 216 9.19 17.07 5.92
CA LYS A 216 10.45 17.17 6.69
C LYS A 216 11.53 16.22 6.16
N ASP A 217 11.15 15.18 5.45
CA ASP A 217 11.95 14.09 4.91
C ASP A 217 12.05 14.20 3.39
N PHE A 218 12.91 15.13 2.93
CA PHE A 218 13.11 15.37 1.49
C PHE A 218 13.97 14.25 0.90
N ASP A 219 13.32 13.32 0.19
CA ASP A 219 13.98 12.18 -0.45
C ASP A 219 14.75 12.59 -1.70
N ASP A 220 14.26 13.59 -2.47
CA ASP A 220 14.75 13.91 -3.80
C ASP A 220 15.00 15.41 -4.00
N ALA A 221 16.00 15.70 -4.85
CA ALA A 221 16.32 17.03 -5.33
C ALA A 221 16.62 16.95 -6.83
N ILE A 222 16.35 18.03 -7.53
CA ILE A 222 16.58 18.17 -8.96
C ILE A 222 17.70 19.18 -9.21
N SER A 223 18.70 18.80 -10.02
CA SER A 223 19.67 19.76 -10.56
C SER A 223 19.42 20.06 -12.02
N PHE A 224 19.80 21.27 -12.41
CA PHE A 224 19.67 21.76 -13.77
C PHE A 224 20.93 22.49 -14.19
N GLN A 225 21.51 22.10 -15.34
CA GLN A 225 22.74 22.70 -15.83
C GLN A 225 22.76 22.78 -17.35
N HIS A 226 23.09 23.96 -17.89
CA HIS A 226 23.48 24.10 -19.30
C HIS A 226 24.91 23.60 -19.50
N LEU A 227 25.12 22.78 -20.51
CA LEU A 227 26.44 22.27 -20.88
C LEU A 227 27.02 23.06 -22.05
N ASP A 228 28.36 23.05 -22.18
CA ASP A 228 29.09 23.77 -23.23
C ASP A 228 28.72 23.34 -24.67
N ASN A 229 28.24 22.10 -24.82
CA ASN A 229 27.77 21.53 -26.08
C ASN A 229 26.33 21.97 -26.45
N GLY A 230 25.71 22.82 -25.66
CA GLY A 230 24.33 23.30 -25.86
C GLY A 230 23.24 22.35 -25.36
N HIS A 231 23.61 21.23 -24.76
CA HIS A 231 22.66 20.31 -24.11
C HIS A 231 22.34 20.76 -22.69
N ILE A 232 21.34 20.13 -22.09
CA ILE A 232 20.96 20.36 -20.71
C ILE A 232 21.16 19.06 -19.93
N GLU A 233 21.94 19.12 -18.84
CA GLU A 233 22.01 18.02 -17.87
C GLU A 233 20.93 18.23 -16.79
N ILE A 234 20.11 17.21 -16.59
CA ILE A 234 19.19 17.09 -15.47
C ILE A 234 19.71 16.04 -14.52
N GLY A 235 19.79 16.39 -13.24
CA GLY A 235 20.13 15.43 -12.17
C GLY A 235 18.92 15.15 -11.29
N VAL A 236 18.68 13.87 -11.04
CA VAL A 236 17.76 13.42 -9.99
C VAL A 236 18.64 12.88 -8.88
N HIS A 237 18.68 13.60 -7.76
CA HIS A 237 19.54 13.34 -6.62
C HIS A 237 18.69 12.80 -5.47
N ILE A 238 18.96 11.58 -5.06
CA ILE A 238 18.20 10.89 -4.02
C ILE A 238 19.04 10.79 -2.76
N ALA A 239 18.45 11.04 -1.60
CA ALA A 239 19.09 10.90 -0.31
C ALA A 239 19.84 9.57 -0.18
N ASP A 240 21.15 9.60 0.11
CA ASP A 240 21.95 8.36 0.21
C ASP A 240 21.76 7.66 1.55
N VAL A 241 20.53 7.14 1.76
CA VAL A 241 20.19 6.37 2.95
C VAL A 241 21.10 5.15 3.11
N SER A 242 21.54 4.55 1.99
CA SER A 242 22.41 3.39 2.00
C SER A 242 23.81 3.66 2.61
N HIS A 243 24.22 4.93 2.68
CA HIS A 243 25.43 5.35 3.38
C HIS A 243 25.29 5.21 4.91
N PHE A 244 24.15 5.60 5.47
CA PHE A 244 23.90 5.59 6.91
C PHE A 244 23.32 4.26 7.40
N VAL A 245 22.48 3.62 6.60
CA VAL A 245 21.82 2.35 6.92
C VAL A 245 22.62 1.20 6.30
N GLN A 246 23.67 0.80 6.99
CA GLN A 246 24.54 -0.29 6.53
C GLN A 246 23.92 -1.67 6.80
N PRO A 247 24.13 -2.65 5.90
CA PRO A 247 23.58 -4.00 6.06
C PRO A 247 23.90 -4.63 7.41
N GLY A 248 22.89 -5.24 8.05
CA GLY A 248 23.01 -5.97 9.31
C GLY A 248 23.06 -5.13 10.59
N THR A 249 23.10 -3.80 10.50
CA THR A 249 23.01 -2.90 11.66
C THR A 249 21.62 -2.95 12.31
N ALA A 250 21.51 -2.48 13.55
CA ALA A 250 20.22 -2.40 14.26
C ALA A 250 19.19 -1.58 13.47
N VAL A 251 19.61 -0.46 12.86
CA VAL A 251 18.75 0.40 12.02
C VAL A 251 18.33 -0.33 10.75
N ASP A 252 19.22 -1.08 10.10
CA ASP A 252 18.91 -1.85 8.90
C ASP A 252 17.85 -2.93 9.18
N LYS A 253 18.00 -3.66 10.29
CA LYS A 253 17.01 -4.67 10.72
C LYS A 253 15.65 -4.05 10.99
N ALA A 254 15.60 -2.91 11.70
CA ALA A 254 14.36 -2.19 11.98
C ALA A 254 13.72 -1.61 10.70
N ALA A 255 14.53 -1.08 9.77
CA ALA A 255 14.07 -0.61 8.47
C ALA A 255 13.49 -1.74 7.62
N TYR A 256 14.15 -2.90 7.58
CA TYR A 256 13.65 -4.09 6.89
C TYR A 256 12.35 -4.61 7.51
N GLU A 257 12.25 -4.69 8.84
CA GLU A 257 11.04 -5.13 9.52
C GLU A 257 9.84 -4.25 9.15
N ARG A 258 10.01 -2.94 9.17
CA ARG A 258 8.98 -1.96 8.76
C ARG A 258 8.75 -1.97 7.26
N ALA A 259 9.81 -2.03 6.47
CA ALA A 259 9.92 -2.01 5.02
C ALA A 259 9.32 -0.77 4.33
N THR A 260 8.43 -0.05 4.98
CA THR A 260 7.84 1.20 4.50
C THR A 260 7.38 2.08 5.66
N SER A 261 7.34 3.40 5.45
CA SER A 261 6.62 4.32 6.34
C SER A 261 5.11 4.16 6.17
N VAL A 262 4.35 4.50 7.22
CA VAL A 262 2.87 4.49 7.23
C VAL A 262 2.37 5.92 7.43
N TYR A 263 1.57 6.42 6.48
CA TYR A 263 1.07 7.80 6.46
C TYR A 263 -0.38 7.83 6.91
N LEU A 264 -0.62 8.32 8.12
CA LEU A 264 -1.96 8.54 8.64
C LEU A 264 -2.38 10.01 8.45
N PRO A 265 -3.68 10.33 8.55
CA PRO A 265 -4.16 11.69 8.34
C PRO A 265 -3.52 12.76 9.24
N ASP A 266 -3.06 12.39 10.43
CA ASP A 266 -2.53 13.31 11.45
C ASP A 266 -1.04 13.08 11.79
N ARG A 267 -0.44 11.97 11.32
CA ARG A 267 0.95 11.61 11.66
C ARG A 267 1.55 10.59 10.71
N VAL A 268 2.87 10.43 10.80
CA VAL A 268 3.63 9.41 10.08
C VAL A 268 4.27 8.45 11.08
N TYR A 269 4.19 7.15 10.81
CA TYR A 269 5.04 6.14 11.45
C TYR A 269 6.20 5.83 10.52
N PRO A 270 7.38 6.42 10.74
CA PRO A 270 8.46 6.39 9.78
C PRO A 270 9.17 5.03 9.74
N MET A 271 9.72 4.68 8.58
CA MET A 271 10.56 3.50 8.40
C MET A 271 11.89 3.63 9.16
N LEU A 272 12.43 4.82 9.21
CA LEU A 272 13.71 5.15 9.84
C LEU A 272 13.51 6.11 11.03
N PRO A 273 14.37 6.06 12.06
CA PRO A 273 14.37 7.08 13.12
C PRO A 273 14.49 8.50 12.54
N GLU A 274 13.82 9.48 13.16
CA GLU A 274 13.78 10.88 12.70
C GLU A 274 15.19 11.50 12.55
N ARG A 275 16.14 11.13 13.39
CA ARG A 275 17.55 11.54 13.24
C ARG A 275 18.11 11.18 11.86
N ILE A 276 17.70 10.04 11.27
CA ILE A 276 18.15 9.62 9.95
C ILE A 276 17.25 10.22 8.88
N SER A 277 15.92 10.07 9.01
CA SER A 277 14.98 10.50 7.97
C SER A 277 14.93 12.01 7.79
N ASN A 278 14.87 12.80 8.89
CA ASN A 278 14.57 14.22 8.83
C ASN A 278 15.83 15.10 8.93
N GLU A 279 16.97 14.54 9.40
CA GLU A 279 18.19 15.32 9.61
C GLU A 279 19.34 14.88 8.69
N LEU A 280 19.81 13.62 8.82
CA LEU A 280 20.99 13.16 8.09
C LEU A 280 20.72 13.00 6.60
N CYS A 281 19.61 12.36 6.24
CA CYS A 281 19.27 12.02 4.86
C CYS A 281 18.46 13.11 4.16
N SER A 282 17.56 13.81 4.86
CA SER A 282 16.69 14.82 4.26
C SER A 282 17.49 15.93 3.54
N LEU A 283 17.17 16.17 2.26
CA LEU A 283 17.87 17.11 1.38
C LEU A 283 17.45 18.56 1.67
N ARG A 284 17.64 18.98 2.92
CA ARG A 284 17.21 20.30 3.42
C ARG A 284 17.93 21.43 2.68
N PRO A 285 17.25 22.57 2.46
CA PRO A 285 17.84 23.71 1.76
C PRO A 285 19.01 24.33 2.53
N LYS A 286 19.99 24.84 1.80
CA LYS A 286 21.22 25.47 2.29
C LYS A 286 22.13 24.56 3.10
N GLU A 287 22.07 23.25 2.81
CA GLU A 287 22.93 22.25 3.41
C GLU A 287 23.61 21.38 2.34
N GLU A 288 24.86 20.94 2.64
CA GLU A 288 25.51 19.89 1.87
C GLU A 288 24.94 18.53 2.24
N LYS A 289 24.61 17.70 1.25
CA LYS A 289 24.01 16.38 1.47
C LYS A 289 24.65 15.32 0.59
N LEU A 290 24.74 14.11 1.15
CA LEU A 290 25.15 12.93 0.41
C LEU A 290 23.95 12.37 -0.34
N THR A 291 24.13 12.15 -1.64
CA THR A 291 23.08 11.65 -2.52
C THR A 291 23.57 10.48 -3.38
N PHE A 292 22.63 9.72 -3.89
CA PHE A 292 22.80 8.78 -4.98
C PHE A 292 22.00 9.30 -6.17
N SER A 293 22.66 9.51 -7.30
CA SER A 293 22.07 10.29 -8.39
C SER A 293 21.97 9.50 -9.68
N ALA A 294 20.92 9.79 -10.43
CA ALA A 294 20.77 9.48 -11.83
C ALA A 294 20.77 10.80 -12.60
N THR A 295 21.77 11.04 -13.45
CA THR A 295 21.81 12.24 -14.29
C THR A 295 21.66 11.86 -15.75
N PHE A 296 21.05 12.70 -16.53
CA PHE A 296 20.87 12.49 -17.95
C PHE A 296 20.95 13.81 -18.73
N GLU A 297 21.65 13.72 -19.86
CA GLU A 297 21.90 14.81 -20.77
C GLU A 297 20.84 14.78 -21.88
N VAL A 298 20.21 15.91 -22.11
CA VAL A 298 19.10 16.08 -23.06
C VAL A 298 19.54 17.02 -24.17
N ASP A 299 19.40 16.60 -25.44
CA ASP A 299 19.70 17.41 -26.60
C ASP A 299 18.54 18.40 -26.91
N ALA A 300 18.73 19.27 -27.90
CA ALA A 300 17.75 20.26 -28.33
C ALA A 300 16.43 19.63 -28.84
N THR A 301 16.38 18.32 -29.12
CA THR A 301 15.17 17.60 -29.56
C THR A 301 14.41 17.00 -28.39
N GLY A 302 14.93 17.12 -27.17
CA GLY A 302 14.38 16.48 -25.98
C GLY A 302 14.70 14.98 -25.87
N LYS A 303 15.75 14.49 -26.58
CA LYS A 303 16.22 13.12 -26.51
C LYS A 303 17.35 13.01 -25.49
N ILE A 304 17.31 11.98 -24.65
CA ILE A 304 18.41 11.63 -23.75
C ILE A 304 19.55 11.04 -24.59
N VAL A 305 20.72 11.66 -24.53
CA VAL A 305 21.93 11.27 -25.30
C VAL A 305 23.01 10.67 -24.41
N HIS A 306 23.02 10.99 -23.12
CA HIS A 306 23.96 10.43 -22.15
C HIS A 306 23.29 10.24 -20.81
N THR A 307 23.70 9.20 -20.05
CA THR A 307 23.24 8.95 -18.69
C THR A 307 24.41 8.58 -17.79
N TRP A 308 24.38 9.06 -16.55
CA TRP A 308 25.35 8.70 -15.53
C TRP A 308 24.66 8.37 -14.20
N TYR A 309 25.22 7.44 -13.45
CA TYR A 309 24.70 6.98 -12.17
C TYR A 309 25.82 6.88 -11.15
N GLY A 310 25.60 7.31 -9.94
CA GLY A 310 26.61 7.17 -8.90
C GLY A 310 26.34 8.02 -7.67
N LYS A 311 27.22 7.89 -6.70
CA LYS A 311 27.17 8.70 -5.48
C LYS A 311 27.66 10.12 -5.77
N THR A 312 26.93 11.09 -5.22
CA THR A 312 27.21 12.52 -5.38
C THR A 312 27.19 13.23 -4.04
N VAL A 313 27.71 14.44 -4.01
CA VAL A 313 27.48 15.42 -2.96
C VAL A 313 26.84 16.64 -3.59
N ILE A 314 25.72 17.10 -3.03
CA ILE A 314 24.98 18.27 -3.50
C ILE A 314 24.97 19.36 -2.44
N PHE A 315 24.64 20.59 -2.88
CA PHE A 315 24.18 21.68 -2.02
C PHE A 315 22.81 22.09 -2.51
N SER A 316 21.80 21.97 -1.64
CA SER A 316 20.43 22.34 -2.00
C SER A 316 20.25 23.86 -1.93
N ASP A 317 20.10 24.54 -3.08
CA ASP A 317 20.02 26.00 -3.15
C ASP A 317 18.67 26.53 -2.71
N ARG A 318 17.60 25.81 -3.01
CA ARG A 318 16.23 26.26 -2.80
C ARG A 318 15.30 25.09 -2.49
N ARG A 319 14.37 25.29 -1.57
CA ARG A 319 13.19 24.44 -1.41
C ARG A 319 11.99 25.17 -1.97
N PHE A 320 11.26 24.55 -2.88
CA PHE A 320 9.95 24.98 -3.34
C PHE A 320 8.85 24.11 -2.72
N THR A 321 7.66 24.70 -2.56
CA THR A 321 6.43 23.93 -2.40
C THR A 321 5.82 23.60 -3.77
N TYR A 322 4.93 22.61 -3.83
CA TYR A 322 4.17 22.34 -5.06
C TYR A 322 3.35 23.56 -5.50
N GLU A 323 2.87 24.35 -4.54
CA GLU A 323 2.12 25.58 -4.76
C GLU A 323 3.00 26.67 -5.39
N ASP A 324 4.24 26.86 -4.90
CA ASP A 324 5.20 27.80 -5.47
C ASP A 324 5.46 27.49 -6.96
N VAL A 325 5.80 26.22 -7.24
CA VAL A 325 6.08 25.78 -8.62
C VAL A 325 4.83 25.88 -9.50
N GLN A 326 3.65 25.57 -8.99
CA GLN A 326 2.41 25.73 -9.73
C GLN A 326 2.17 27.20 -10.11
N THR A 327 2.42 28.11 -9.17
CA THR A 327 2.31 29.56 -9.42
C THR A 327 3.29 29.99 -10.51
N ILE A 328 4.55 29.54 -10.46
CA ILE A 328 5.56 29.86 -11.50
C ILE A 328 5.11 29.34 -12.88
N ILE A 329 4.57 28.12 -12.95
CA ILE A 329 4.07 27.54 -14.22
C ILE A 329 2.91 28.38 -14.79
N GLU A 330 2.00 28.85 -13.93
CA GLU A 330 0.79 29.60 -14.35
C GLU A 330 1.10 31.04 -14.70
N THR A 331 1.92 31.73 -13.89
CA THR A 331 2.22 33.17 -14.06
C THR A 331 3.42 33.43 -14.93
N LYS A 332 4.31 32.45 -15.08
CA LYS A 332 5.63 32.57 -15.71
C LYS A 332 6.54 33.57 -15.00
N GLU A 333 6.38 33.74 -13.71
CA GLU A 333 7.15 34.62 -12.86
C GLU A 333 7.57 33.91 -11.57
N GLY A 334 8.80 34.12 -11.09
CA GLY A 334 9.32 33.58 -9.83
C GLY A 334 10.79 33.19 -9.88
N ASP A 335 11.28 32.63 -8.74
CA ASP A 335 12.65 32.14 -8.64
C ASP A 335 12.87 30.99 -9.61
N HIS A 336 13.98 31.01 -10.36
CA HIS A 336 14.36 29.93 -11.30
C HIS A 336 13.26 29.59 -12.32
N GLN A 337 12.49 30.60 -12.75
CA GLN A 337 11.37 30.45 -13.67
C GLN A 337 11.76 29.74 -14.97
N ASP A 338 12.91 30.10 -15.55
CA ASP A 338 13.33 29.56 -16.84
C ASP A 338 13.62 28.07 -16.76
N GLU A 339 14.31 27.62 -15.68
CA GLU A 339 14.60 26.21 -15.42
C GLU A 339 13.31 25.44 -15.11
N ILE A 340 12.42 25.99 -14.29
CA ILE A 340 11.13 25.36 -13.92
C ILE A 340 10.22 25.22 -15.14
N LEU A 341 10.10 26.24 -15.97
CA LEU A 341 9.28 26.21 -17.19
C LEU A 341 9.85 25.22 -18.19
N TRP A 342 11.18 25.20 -18.38
CA TRP A 342 11.82 24.20 -19.24
C TRP A 342 11.59 22.77 -18.76
N LEU A 343 11.76 22.52 -17.45
CA LEU A 343 11.50 21.21 -16.83
C LEU A 343 10.02 20.82 -16.98
N HIS A 344 9.11 21.78 -16.82
CA HIS A 344 7.68 21.54 -17.04
C HIS A 344 7.41 21.08 -18.47
N ASP A 345 7.87 21.80 -19.47
CA ASP A 345 7.65 21.45 -20.88
C ASP A 345 8.28 20.10 -21.22
N TYR A 346 9.49 19.83 -20.73
CA TYR A 346 10.18 18.55 -20.92
C TYR A 346 9.39 17.39 -20.30
N THR A 347 8.93 17.54 -19.08
CA THR A 347 8.18 16.48 -18.37
C THR A 347 6.80 16.24 -18.96
N GLN A 348 6.12 17.27 -19.47
CA GLN A 348 4.87 17.08 -20.23
C GLN A 348 5.10 16.26 -21.52
N ASN A 349 6.24 16.46 -22.20
CA ASN A 349 6.61 15.66 -23.35
C ASN A 349 6.92 14.19 -22.96
N LEU A 350 7.61 13.96 -21.81
CA LEU A 350 7.82 12.61 -21.30
C LEU A 350 6.50 11.92 -20.99
N ARG A 351 5.58 12.61 -20.31
CA ARG A 351 4.24 12.14 -19.97
C ARG A 351 3.44 11.75 -21.21
N LYS A 352 3.42 12.63 -22.22
CA LYS A 352 2.76 12.35 -23.50
C LYS A 352 3.28 11.08 -24.15
N LYS A 353 4.61 10.94 -24.30
CA LYS A 353 5.25 9.74 -24.86
C LYS A 353 4.91 8.48 -24.07
N ARG A 354 4.85 8.57 -22.74
CA ARG A 354 4.51 7.45 -21.88
C ARG A 354 3.09 6.94 -22.13
N PHE A 355 2.12 7.83 -22.29
CA PHE A 355 0.74 7.45 -22.64
C PHE A 355 0.62 6.92 -24.08
N GLU A 356 1.38 7.43 -25.01
CA GLU A 356 1.49 6.90 -26.37
C GLU A 356 2.06 5.46 -26.35
N ASN A 357 2.94 5.15 -25.40
CA ASN A 357 3.54 3.83 -25.19
C ASN A 357 2.70 2.90 -24.26
N GLY A 358 1.41 3.19 -24.06
CA GLY A 358 0.49 2.29 -23.35
C GLY A 358 0.37 2.48 -21.85
N ALA A 359 0.91 3.56 -21.27
CA ALA A 359 0.58 3.89 -19.88
C ALA A 359 -0.91 4.20 -19.73
N ILE A 360 -1.50 3.83 -18.58
CA ILE A 360 -2.93 4.03 -18.31
C ILE A 360 -3.11 5.20 -17.33
N ASN A 361 -3.98 6.14 -17.69
CA ASN A 361 -4.27 7.32 -16.89
C ASN A 361 -5.52 7.12 -16.02
N PHE A 362 -5.38 6.43 -14.91
CA PHE A 362 -6.42 6.44 -13.89
C PHE A 362 -6.24 7.65 -12.97
N SER A 363 -7.25 8.51 -12.90
CA SER A 363 -7.28 9.59 -11.91
C SER A 363 -7.78 9.05 -10.57
N SER A 364 -6.91 9.01 -9.56
CA SER A 364 -7.36 8.77 -8.18
C SER A 364 -7.51 10.10 -7.45
N GLN A 365 -8.70 10.35 -6.90
CA GLN A 365 -8.91 11.48 -6.01
C GLN A 365 -8.40 11.11 -4.61
N GLU A 366 -7.43 11.85 -4.10
CA GLU A 366 -6.92 11.71 -2.73
C GLU A 366 -7.71 12.64 -1.81
N VAL A 367 -8.36 12.06 -0.80
CA VAL A 367 -9.07 12.81 0.23
C VAL A 367 -8.10 13.24 1.31
N ARG A 368 -8.09 14.53 1.66
CA ARG A 368 -7.33 15.11 2.77
C ARG A 368 -8.26 15.69 3.82
N PHE A 369 -7.88 15.52 5.08
CA PHE A 369 -8.60 16.06 6.22
C PHE A 369 -7.95 17.33 6.72
N THR A 370 -8.76 18.36 6.96
CA THR A 370 -8.35 19.49 7.81
C THR A 370 -8.65 19.11 9.25
N LEU A 371 -7.61 19.09 10.08
CA LEU A 371 -7.71 18.63 11.45
C LEU A 371 -7.58 19.81 12.42
N ASP A 372 -8.28 19.75 13.56
CA ASP A 372 -8.06 20.66 14.68
C ASP A 372 -6.81 20.27 15.49
N ALA A 373 -6.50 21.01 16.56
CA ALA A 373 -5.35 20.78 17.43
C ALA A 373 -5.38 19.41 18.15
N ASN A 374 -6.54 18.79 18.26
CA ASN A 374 -6.74 17.46 18.88
C ASN A 374 -6.75 16.33 17.83
N GLY A 375 -6.54 16.66 16.55
CA GLY A 375 -6.57 15.71 15.45
C GLY A 375 -8.00 15.34 15.00
N LYS A 376 -9.05 16.04 15.47
CA LYS A 376 -10.42 15.83 15.00
C LYS A 376 -10.60 16.47 13.62
N PRO A 377 -11.23 15.77 12.65
CA PRO A 377 -11.49 16.33 11.32
C PRO A 377 -12.58 17.42 11.40
N ILE A 378 -12.24 18.61 10.88
CA ILE A 378 -13.12 19.78 10.79
C ILE A 378 -13.46 20.12 9.34
N GLY A 379 -12.81 19.47 8.37
CA GLY A 379 -13.07 19.63 6.95
C GLY A 379 -12.45 18.50 6.14
N ILE A 380 -12.98 18.31 4.93
CA ILE A 380 -12.49 17.34 3.97
C ILE A 380 -12.30 18.03 2.64
N THR A 381 -11.12 17.88 2.04
CA THR A 381 -10.76 18.42 0.74
C THR A 381 -10.28 17.31 -0.19
N VAL A 382 -10.48 17.48 -1.49
CA VAL A 382 -9.94 16.58 -2.51
C VAL A 382 -8.69 17.21 -3.08
N LYS A 383 -7.56 16.49 -3.02
CA LYS A 383 -6.32 16.91 -3.63
C LYS A 383 -6.33 16.58 -5.11
N GLU A 384 -6.11 17.57 -5.94
CA GLU A 384 -5.92 17.41 -7.38
C GLU A 384 -4.43 17.35 -7.72
N SER A 385 -4.05 16.44 -8.62
CA SER A 385 -2.70 16.41 -9.20
C SER A 385 -2.55 17.55 -10.20
N LYS A 386 -1.75 18.56 -9.85
CA LYS A 386 -1.44 19.72 -10.69
C LYS A 386 -0.18 19.51 -11.52
N ALA A 387 0.13 20.46 -12.41
CA ALA A 387 1.32 20.40 -13.27
C ALA A 387 2.63 20.30 -12.49
N SER A 388 2.74 20.97 -11.34
CA SER A 388 3.89 20.87 -10.43
C SER A 388 4.11 19.47 -9.88
N HIS A 389 3.04 18.75 -9.53
CA HIS A 389 3.13 17.35 -9.10
C HIS A 389 3.57 16.43 -10.24
N GLN A 390 3.03 16.66 -11.47
CA GLN A 390 3.37 15.88 -12.65
C GLN A 390 4.83 16.08 -13.06
N LEU A 391 5.39 17.28 -12.88
CA LEU A 391 6.80 17.57 -13.14
C LEU A 391 7.70 16.63 -12.34
N ILE A 392 7.52 16.58 -11.01
CA ILE A 392 8.32 15.69 -10.13
C ILE A 392 8.02 14.22 -10.42
N GLU A 393 6.74 13.86 -10.57
CA GLU A 393 6.34 12.48 -10.90
C GLU A 393 7.10 11.94 -12.12
N GLU A 394 7.11 12.68 -13.24
CA GLU A 394 7.75 12.21 -14.47
C GLU A 394 9.28 12.14 -14.36
N LEU A 395 9.93 13.04 -13.61
CA LEU A 395 11.37 12.95 -13.36
C LEU A 395 11.70 11.74 -12.48
N MET A 396 10.92 11.47 -11.44
CA MET A 396 11.09 10.28 -10.58
C MET A 396 10.84 8.99 -11.36
N LEU A 397 9.79 8.95 -12.19
CA LEU A 397 9.51 7.82 -13.07
C LEU A 397 10.67 7.57 -14.03
N LYS A 398 11.22 8.63 -14.62
CA LYS A 398 12.37 8.53 -15.54
C LYS A 398 13.62 8.01 -14.85
N ALA A 399 13.97 8.51 -13.67
CA ALA A 399 15.11 8.02 -12.91
C ALA A 399 14.95 6.53 -12.54
N ASN A 400 13.78 6.14 -12.04
CA ASN A 400 13.46 4.75 -11.72
C ASN A 400 13.58 3.82 -12.93
N GLN A 401 13.05 4.24 -14.09
CA GLN A 401 13.15 3.52 -15.37
C GLN A 401 14.62 3.33 -15.79
N LEU A 402 15.40 4.42 -15.84
CA LEU A 402 16.80 4.40 -16.30
C LEU A 402 17.69 3.49 -15.44
N ILE A 403 17.48 3.49 -14.12
CA ILE A 403 18.16 2.59 -13.20
C ILE A 403 17.78 1.13 -13.48
N ALA A 404 16.48 0.84 -13.64
CA ALA A 404 16.00 -0.52 -13.90
C ALA A 404 16.49 -1.06 -15.26
N GLU A 405 16.49 -0.25 -16.31
CA GLU A 405 17.04 -0.59 -17.63
C GLU A 405 18.55 -0.86 -17.56
N LYS A 406 19.30 -0.04 -16.83
CA LYS A 406 20.73 -0.25 -16.62
C LYS A 406 21.01 -1.58 -15.93
N MET A 407 20.26 -1.90 -14.87
CA MET A 407 20.46 -3.14 -14.10
C MET A 407 20.00 -4.37 -14.86
N GLY A 408 18.90 -4.28 -15.62
CA GLY A 408 18.38 -5.38 -16.45
C GLY A 408 19.37 -5.87 -17.53
N ASN A 409 20.35 -5.04 -17.89
CA ASN A 409 21.42 -5.39 -18.84
C ASN A 409 22.69 -5.95 -18.16
N VAL A 410 22.77 -5.94 -16.81
CA VAL A 410 23.94 -6.45 -16.08
C VAL A 410 23.85 -7.97 -15.97
N LYS A 411 24.94 -8.65 -16.37
CA LYS A 411 25.05 -10.11 -16.29
C LYS A 411 26.17 -10.53 -15.36
N VAL A 412 25.89 -11.53 -14.53
CA VAL A 412 26.86 -12.19 -13.64
C VAL A 412 26.93 -13.65 -14.03
N LYS A 413 28.11 -14.15 -14.40
CA LYS A 413 28.28 -15.54 -14.86
C LYS A 413 27.30 -15.98 -15.97
N LYS A 414 26.97 -15.06 -16.90
CA LYS A 414 26.05 -15.21 -18.03
C LYS A 414 24.54 -15.12 -17.67
N GLU A 415 24.17 -15.04 -16.41
CA GLU A 415 22.78 -14.83 -15.96
C GLU A 415 22.53 -13.36 -15.67
N VAL A 416 21.30 -12.91 -15.84
CA VAL A 416 20.89 -11.55 -15.47
C VAL A 416 20.99 -11.40 -13.96
N LEU A 417 21.55 -10.29 -13.49
CA LEU A 417 21.69 -9.99 -12.07
C LEU A 417 20.29 -9.97 -11.41
N PRO A 418 20.04 -10.73 -10.33
CA PRO A 418 18.86 -10.57 -9.52
C PRO A 418 18.73 -9.13 -9.02
N PHE A 419 17.59 -8.48 -9.30
CA PHE A 419 17.37 -7.07 -9.00
C PHE A 419 15.92 -6.83 -8.56
N PRO A 420 15.63 -5.98 -7.56
CA PRO A 420 14.27 -5.77 -7.10
C PRO A 420 13.52 -4.84 -8.07
N TYR A 421 12.80 -5.44 -9.00
CA TYR A 421 11.89 -4.73 -9.89
C TYR A 421 10.58 -4.40 -9.19
N ARG A 422 9.95 -3.30 -9.60
CA ARG A 422 8.55 -3.00 -9.31
C ARG A 422 7.74 -3.39 -10.53
N VAL A 423 7.02 -4.49 -10.43
CA VAL A 423 6.27 -5.04 -11.56
C VAL A 423 4.77 -4.85 -11.39
N HIS A 424 4.07 -4.73 -12.50
CA HIS A 424 2.61 -4.65 -12.55
C HIS A 424 2.13 -5.45 -13.75
N ASP A 425 1.42 -6.53 -13.48
CA ASP A 425 0.89 -7.44 -14.51
C ASP A 425 -0.30 -6.83 -15.25
N GLN A 426 -0.68 -7.45 -16.34
CA GLN A 426 -1.86 -7.11 -17.11
C GLN A 426 -3.13 -7.26 -16.26
N PRO A 427 -4.26 -6.64 -16.69
CA PRO A 427 -5.55 -6.82 -16.03
C PRO A 427 -5.95 -8.30 -15.96
N ASN A 428 -6.57 -8.69 -14.86
CA ASN A 428 -7.09 -10.05 -14.70
C ASN A 428 -8.27 -10.29 -15.64
N GLU A 429 -8.18 -11.28 -16.51
CA GLU A 429 -9.18 -11.58 -17.54
C GLU A 429 -10.58 -11.84 -16.97
N ASP A 430 -10.68 -12.55 -15.85
CA ASP A 430 -11.96 -12.85 -15.19
C ASP A 430 -12.70 -11.59 -14.73
N LYS A 431 -11.97 -10.52 -14.45
CA LYS A 431 -12.51 -9.22 -14.06
C LYS A 431 -12.67 -8.27 -15.25
N LEU A 432 -11.76 -8.35 -16.22
CA LEU A 432 -11.76 -7.50 -17.39
C LEU A 432 -12.97 -7.78 -18.28
N ASN A 433 -13.28 -9.06 -18.54
CA ASN A 433 -14.38 -9.43 -19.43
C ASN A 433 -15.75 -8.89 -18.99
N PRO A 434 -16.19 -9.02 -17.72
CA PRO A 434 -17.41 -8.40 -17.22
C PRO A 434 -17.39 -6.88 -17.35
N PHE A 435 -16.24 -6.24 -17.06
CA PHE A 435 -16.08 -4.80 -17.21
C PHE A 435 -16.25 -4.33 -18.66
N VAL A 436 -15.66 -5.05 -19.62
CA VAL A 436 -15.79 -4.76 -21.06
C VAL A 436 -17.23 -4.83 -21.52
N VAL A 437 -17.97 -5.84 -21.07
CA VAL A 437 -19.41 -5.97 -21.36
C VAL A 437 -20.18 -4.77 -20.80
N PHE A 438 -19.86 -4.37 -19.56
CA PHE A 438 -20.48 -3.21 -18.92
C PHE A 438 -20.18 -1.91 -19.66
N ALA A 439 -18.89 -1.65 -20.02
CA ALA A 439 -18.48 -0.47 -20.77
C ALA A 439 -19.19 -0.38 -22.16
N LYS A 440 -19.24 -1.49 -22.88
CA LYS A 440 -19.95 -1.57 -24.18
C LYS A 440 -21.45 -1.30 -24.05
N LYS A 441 -22.10 -1.75 -22.97
CA LYS A 441 -23.51 -1.47 -22.67
C LYS A 441 -23.78 0.02 -22.48
N HIS A 442 -22.78 0.78 -21.99
CA HIS A 442 -22.82 2.24 -21.85
C HIS A 442 -22.34 3.00 -23.09
N GLY A 443 -22.12 2.29 -24.22
CA GLY A 443 -21.75 2.90 -25.51
C GLY A 443 -20.25 3.15 -25.66
N TYR A 444 -19.39 2.61 -24.80
CA TYR A 444 -17.93 2.76 -24.89
C TYR A 444 -17.31 1.51 -25.59
N PRO A 445 -16.73 1.67 -26.78
CA PRO A 445 -16.02 0.59 -27.44
C PRO A 445 -14.77 0.20 -26.62
N PHE A 446 -14.50 -1.10 -26.54
CA PHE A 446 -13.35 -1.62 -25.83
C PHE A 446 -12.74 -2.79 -26.59
N ASN A 447 -11.45 -2.71 -26.95
CA ASN A 447 -10.70 -3.72 -27.65
C ASN A 447 -9.75 -4.45 -26.67
N ILE A 448 -9.74 -5.79 -26.69
CA ILE A 448 -8.94 -6.66 -25.84
C ILE A 448 -7.98 -7.58 -26.62
N ASP A 449 -7.72 -7.29 -27.90
CA ASP A 449 -6.93 -8.16 -28.77
C ASP A 449 -5.45 -8.25 -28.36
N SER A 450 -4.94 -7.20 -27.70
CA SER A 450 -3.57 -7.15 -27.18
C SER A 450 -3.49 -6.28 -25.92
N PRO A 451 -2.43 -6.41 -25.11
CA PRO A 451 -2.20 -5.53 -23.96
C PRO A 451 -2.22 -4.03 -24.30
N ASP A 452 -1.65 -3.66 -25.46
CA ASP A 452 -1.63 -2.25 -25.92
C ASP A 452 -3.04 -1.78 -26.28
N HIS A 453 -3.83 -2.61 -26.97
CA HIS A 453 -5.23 -2.29 -27.27
C HIS A 453 -6.06 -2.13 -26.00
N ILE A 454 -5.83 -2.93 -24.97
CA ILE A 454 -6.49 -2.82 -23.67
C ILE A 454 -6.13 -1.46 -23.03
N ALA A 455 -4.84 -1.09 -23.00
CA ALA A 455 -4.39 0.18 -22.42
C ALA A 455 -4.98 1.40 -23.15
N HIS A 456 -4.93 1.39 -24.48
CA HIS A 456 -5.55 2.44 -25.29
C HIS A 456 -7.07 2.51 -25.11
N SER A 457 -7.75 1.35 -24.98
CA SER A 457 -9.18 1.31 -24.71
C SER A 457 -9.53 1.93 -23.37
N PHE A 458 -8.74 1.67 -22.30
CA PHE A 458 -8.90 2.35 -21.01
C PHE A 458 -8.74 3.87 -21.14
N ASN A 459 -7.66 4.33 -21.78
CA ASN A 459 -7.40 5.76 -21.96
C ASN A 459 -8.52 6.46 -22.72
N ASN A 460 -8.98 5.86 -23.85
CA ASN A 460 -10.09 6.38 -24.64
C ASN A 460 -11.39 6.42 -23.84
N LEU A 461 -11.68 5.38 -23.06
CA LEU A 461 -12.86 5.31 -22.20
C LEU A 461 -12.81 6.39 -21.12
N MET A 462 -11.67 6.61 -20.44
CA MET A 462 -11.51 7.66 -19.43
C MET A 462 -11.71 9.05 -20.03
N LEU A 463 -11.14 9.29 -21.22
CA LEU A 463 -11.31 10.56 -21.92
C LEU A 463 -12.78 10.76 -22.35
N ALA A 464 -13.41 9.76 -22.93
CA ALA A 464 -14.77 9.84 -23.45
C ALA A 464 -15.85 9.92 -22.37
N SER A 465 -15.58 9.39 -21.15
CA SER A 465 -16.49 9.45 -20.00
C SER A 465 -16.31 10.71 -19.16
N LYS A 466 -15.27 11.50 -19.39
CA LYS A 466 -14.95 12.70 -18.58
C LYS A 466 -16.14 13.67 -18.48
N GLY A 467 -16.52 14.00 -17.25
CA GLY A 467 -17.66 14.90 -16.96
C GLY A 467 -19.05 14.26 -17.09
N LYS A 468 -19.12 12.97 -17.49
CA LYS A 468 -20.41 12.26 -17.58
C LYS A 468 -20.78 11.56 -16.28
N PRO A 469 -22.08 11.28 -16.04
CA PRO A 469 -22.53 10.64 -14.80
C PRO A 469 -21.85 9.28 -14.50
N GLU A 470 -21.57 8.50 -15.54
CA GLU A 470 -20.97 7.18 -15.44
C GLU A 470 -19.44 7.17 -15.28
N GLN A 471 -18.77 8.34 -15.37
CA GLN A 471 -17.29 8.43 -15.25
C GLN A 471 -16.77 7.73 -14.01
N HIS A 472 -17.30 8.09 -12.84
CA HIS A 472 -16.84 7.54 -11.56
C HIS A 472 -16.95 6.01 -11.50
N VAL A 473 -18.05 5.45 -12.02
CA VAL A 473 -18.26 3.98 -12.05
C VAL A 473 -17.26 3.30 -12.95
N LEU A 474 -17.06 3.83 -14.16
CA LEU A 474 -16.14 3.27 -15.15
C LEU A 474 -14.69 3.30 -14.63
N GLU A 475 -14.28 4.41 -13.97
CA GLU A 475 -12.99 4.52 -13.32
C GLU A 475 -12.82 3.47 -12.21
N GLN A 476 -13.78 3.39 -11.28
CA GLN A 476 -13.72 2.46 -10.15
C GLN A 476 -13.71 0.99 -10.60
N LEU A 477 -14.57 0.62 -11.54
CA LEU A 477 -14.61 -0.74 -12.09
C LEU A 477 -13.34 -1.05 -12.89
N GLY A 478 -12.85 -0.09 -13.70
CA GLY A 478 -11.60 -0.24 -14.45
C GLY A 478 -10.41 -0.50 -13.53
N ILE A 479 -10.24 0.29 -12.48
CA ILE A 479 -9.17 0.09 -11.48
C ILE A 479 -9.27 -1.31 -10.82
N ARG A 480 -10.48 -1.82 -10.55
CA ARG A 480 -10.68 -3.15 -9.95
C ARG A 480 -10.28 -4.31 -10.86
N THR A 481 -10.16 -4.09 -12.17
CA THR A 481 -9.66 -5.12 -13.11
C THR A 481 -8.15 -5.26 -13.04
N MET A 482 -7.44 -4.21 -12.60
CA MET A 482 -5.98 -4.17 -12.60
C MET A 482 -5.39 -5.16 -11.60
N ALA A 483 -4.25 -5.74 -11.97
CA ALA A 483 -3.39 -6.46 -11.07
C ALA A 483 -2.84 -5.51 -9.99
N LYS A 484 -2.28 -6.07 -8.93
CA LYS A 484 -1.57 -5.27 -7.92
C LYS A 484 -0.08 -5.26 -8.26
N ALA A 485 0.53 -4.08 -8.23
CA ALA A 485 1.97 -3.98 -8.35
C ALA A 485 2.67 -4.64 -7.15
N VAL A 486 3.79 -5.32 -7.40
CA VAL A 486 4.58 -6.03 -6.38
C VAL A 486 6.08 -5.83 -6.64
N TYR A 487 6.90 -6.09 -5.64
CA TYR A 487 8.35 -6.22 -5.79
C TYR A 487 8.70 -7.68 -6.05
N THR A 488 9.58 -7.95 -6.99
CA THR A 488 10.10 -9.29 -7.32
C THR A 488 11.39 -9.18 -8.10
N THR A 489 12.19 -10.22 -8.10
CA THR A 489 13.39 -10.32 -8.95
C THR A 489 13.05 -10.78 -10.39
N ASN A 490 11.83 -11.23 -10.63
CA ASN A 490 11.34 -11.62 -11.95
C ASN A 490 10.71 -10.41 -12.67
N ASN A 491 11.40 -9.84 -13.64
CA ASN A 491 10.90 -8.71 -14.41
C ASN A 491 9.85 -9.14 -15.44
N ILE A 492 8.62 -8.67 -15.25
CA ILE A 492 7.52 -8.80 -16.22
C ILE A 492 7.07 -7.43 -16.76
N GLY A 493 7.83 -6.37 -16.47
CA GLY A 493 7.46 -4.99 -16.78
C GLY A 493 6.43 -4.39 -15.82
N HIS A 494 6.09 -3.14 -16.09
CA HIS A 494 5.07 -2.42 -15.33
C HIS A 494 3.96 -1.93 -16.26
N TYR A 495 2.95 -2.78 -16.47
CA TYR A 495 1.87 -2.56 -17.44
C TYR A 495 1.19 -1.18 -17.28
N GLY A 496 0.77 -0.82 -16.07
CA GLY A 496 0.07 0.44 -15.83
C GLY A 496 0.89 1.71 -16.16
N LEU A 497 2.24 1.61 -16.15
CA LEU A 497 3.15 2.70 -16.50
C LEU A 497 3.67 2.63 -17.94
N GLY A 498 3.45 1.52 -18.65
CA GLY A 498 3.98 1.31 -20.00
C GLY A 498 5.51 1.14 -20.03
N PHE A 499 6.12 0.56 -18.99
CA PHE A 499 7.56 0.35 -18.89
C PHE A 499 7.93 -1.14 -18.94
N GLU A 500 8.93 -1.49 -19.75
CA GLU A 500 9.50 -2.84 -19.79
C GLU A 500 10.38 -3.14 -18.57
N HIS A 501 11.06 -2.12 -18.04
CA HIS A 501 11.88 -2.20 -16.84
C HIS A 501 11.52 -1.06 -15.90
N TYR A 502 11.20 -1.39 -14.65
CA TYR A 502 10.88 -0.39 -13.64
C TYR A 502 11.28 -0.86 -12.26
N CYS A 503 11.83 0.03 -11.47
CA CYS A 503 12.16 -0.21 -10.06
C CYS A 503 11.77 1.02 -9.23
N HIS A 504 11.88 0.90 -7.93
CA HIS A 504 11.83 2.05 -7.04
C HIS A 504 13.25 2.36 -6.55
N PHE A 505 13.72 3.57 -6.84
CA PHE A 505 15.03 4.09 -6.47
C PHE A 505 14.92 5.42 -5.72
N THR A 506 13.82 6.15 -5.91
CA THR A 506 13.70 7.58 -5.61
C THR A 506 13.17 7.93 -4.22
N SER A 507 12.90 6.94 -3.34
CA SER A 507 12.39 7.24 -1.99
C SER A 507 12.93 6.30 -0.91
N PRO A 508 14.26 6.23 -0.68
CA PRO A 508 14.86 5.30 0.28
C PRO A 508 14.65 5.66 1.75
N ILE A 509 14.25 6.91 2.07
CA ILE A 509 13.89 7.30 3.44
C ILE A 509 12.65 6.55 3.91
N ARG A 510 11.71 6.31 3.01
CA ARG A 510 10.39 5.75 3.33
C ARG A 510 10.09 4.39 2.69
N ARG A 511 10.97 3.83 1.85
CA ARG A 511 10.81 2.52 1.22
C ARG A 511 12.10 1.71 1.25
N TYR A 512 12.08 0.53 1.87
CA TYR A 512 13.24 -0.34 1.95
C TYR A 512 13.68 -0.95 0.61
N PRO A 513 12.79 -1.26 -0.36
CA PRO A 513 13.20 -1.69 -1.71
C PRO A 513 14.16 -0.71 -2.38
N ASP A 514 13.97 0.60 -2.19
CA ASP A 514 14.88 1.64 -2.73
C ASP A 514 16.27 1.52 -2.11
N VAL A 515 16.36 1.22 -0.80
CA VAL A 515 17.64 0.97 -0.12
C VAL A 515 18.35 -0.27 -0.71
N LEU A 516 17.59 -1.33 -1.00
CA LEU A 516 18.13 -2.52 -1.68
C LEU A 516 18.64 -2.19 -3.07
N VAL A 517 17.88 -1.42 -3.85
CA VAL A 517 18.28 -0.94 -5.18
C VAL A 517 19.57 -0.11 -5.10
N HIS A 518 19.68 0.85 -4.18
CA HIS A 518 20.87 1.66 -3.97
C HIS A 518 22.11 0.78 -3.70
N ARG A 519 21.98 -0.22 -2.81
CA ARG A 519 23.07 -1.13 -2.47
C ARG A 519 23.54 -1.97 -3.66
N ILE A 520 22.60 -2.52 -4.43
CA ILE A 520 22.90 -3.36 -5.60
C ILE A 520 23.53 -2.49 -6.69
N VAL A 521 22.97 -1.33 -7.02
CA VAL A 521 23.53 -0.40 -8.01
C VAL A 521 24.95 0.00 -7.62
N GLN A 522 25.19 0.37 -6.35
CA GLN A 522 26.54 0.71 -5.87
C GLN A 522 27.51 -0.44 -6.01
N SER A 523 27.10 -1.67 -5.68
CA SER A 523 27.98 -2.85 -5.80
C SER A 523 28.40 -3.11 -7.24
N VAL A 524 27.46 -2.94 -8.18
CA VAL A 524 27.71 -3.06 -9.63
C VAL A 524 28.69 -1.98 -10.11
N LEU A 525 28.48 -0.72 -9.70
CA LEU A 525 29.34 0.40 -10.08
C LEU A 525 30.79 0.24 -9.55
N MET A 526 30.93 -0.40 -8.39
CA MET A 526 32.25 -0.71 -7.79
C MET A 526 32.90 -1.99 -8.34
N GLY A 527 32.22 -2.71 -9.24
CA GLY A 527 32.70 -4.00 -9.77
C GLY A 527 32.59 -5.18 -8.79
N ASN A 528 31.99 -4.99 -7.62
CA ASN A 528 31.79 -5.99 -6.57
C ASN A 528 30.33 -6.41 -6.53
N VAL A 529 29.89 -7.23 -7.46
CA VAL A 529 28.48 -7.61 -7.56
C VAL A 529 28.08 -8.45 -6.36
N MET A 530 27.15 -7.93 -5.56
CA MET A 530 26.54 -8.66 -4.44
C MET A 530 25.56 -9.71 -4.98
N ASN A 531 25.76 -10.98 -4.60
CA ASN A 531 24.75 -12.02 -4.77
C ASN A 531 23.97 -12.14 -3.46
N ASP A 532 22.74 -11.66 -3.44
CA ASP A 532 21.82 -11.77 -2.30
C ASP A 532 20.83 -12.91 -2.57
N GLU A 533 21.16 -14.12 -2.09
CA GLU A 533 20.31 -15.32 -2.29
C GLU A 533 18.90 -15.16 -1.67
N GLY A 534 18.73 -14.25 -0.70
CA GLY A 534 17.43 -13.94 -0.07
C GLY A 534 16.67 -12.77 -0.70
N LEU A 535 17.10 -12.25 -1.86
CA LEU A 535 16.54 -11.02 -2.43
C LEU A 535 15.05 -11.15 -2.77
N GLU A 536 14.59 -12.30 -3.32
CA GLU A 536 13.18 -12.52 -3.64
C GLU A 536 12.31 -12.57 -2.38
N GLU A 537 12.81 -13.16 -1.28
CA GLU A 537 12.12 -13.14 0.00
C GLU A 537 11.99 -11.73 0.55
N LYS A 538 13.03 -10.90 0.39
CA LYS A 538 12.99 -9.47 0.76
C LYS A 538 11.98 -8.69 -0.08
N CYS A 539 11.91 -8.93 -1.38
CA CYS A 539 10.92 -8.34 -2.27
C CYS A 539 9.49 -8.72 -1.85
N THR A 540 9.25 -9.99 -1.58
CA THR A 540 7.96 -10.50 -1.08
C THR A 540 7.58 -9.84 0.25
N HIS A 541 8.53 -9.76 1.20
CA HIS A 541 8.32 -9.08 2.48
C HIS A 541 7.95 -7.61 2.29
N CYS A 542 8.68 -6.87 1.46
CA CYS A 542 8.38 -5.47 1.17
C CYS A 542 6.99 -5.29 0.56
N SER A 543 6.58 -6.16 -0.36
CA SER A 543 5.23 -6.13 -0.96
C SER A 543 4.12 -6.38 0.06
N MET A 544 4.35 -7.31 1.00
CA MET A 544 3.42 -7.59 2.09
C MET A 544 3.31 -6.40 3.07
N ARG A 545 4.44 -5.77 3.41
CA ARG A 545 4.46 -4.60 4.31
C ARG A 545 3.81 -3.37 3.68
N GLU A 546 4.07 -3.11 2.40
CA GLU A 546 3.40 -2.05 1.65
C GLU A 546 1.86 -2.24 1.66
N ARG A 547 1.39 -3.46 1.44
CA ARG A 547 -0.05 -3.76 1.53
C ARG A 547 -0.60 -3.50 2.92
N ALA A 548 0.10 -3.92 3.97
CA ALA A 548 -0.30 -3.68 5.35
C ALA A 548 -0.34 -2.18 5.69
N ALA A 549 0.63 -1.40 5.20
CA ALA A 549 0.65 0.06 5.35
C ALA A 549 -0.57 0.70 4.67
N MET A 550 -0.86 0.32 3.43
CA MET A 550 -2.02 0.83 2.69
C MET A 550 -3.35 0.45 3.37
N GLU A 551 -3.45 -0.75 3.97
CA GLU A 551 -4.63 -1.15 4.76
C GLU A 551 -4.77 -0.29 6.03
N ALA A 552 -3.66 0.03 6.71
CA ALA A 552 -3.65 0.94 7.88
C ALA A 552 -4.09 2.36 7.49
N GLU A 553 -3.54 2.91 6.41
CA GLU A 553 -3.89 4.23 5.88
C GLU A 553 -5.38 4.32 5.52
N ARG A 554 -5.92 3.29 4.83
CA ARG A 554 -7.35 3.20 4.52
C ARG A 554 -8.21 3.12 5.78
N ALA A 555 -7.79 2.33 6.77
CA ALA A 555 -8.51 2.20 8.04
C ALA A 555 -8.53 3.52 8.82
N ALA A 556 -7.41 4.26 8.83
CA ALA A 556 -7.31 5.57 9.46
C ALA A 556 -8.14 6.63 8.73
N ASN A 557 -8.10 6.66 7.40
CA ASN A 557 -8.96 7.53 6.59
C ASN A 557 -10.44 7.24 6.85
N LYS A 558 -10.81 5.96 6.91
CA LYS A 558 -12.19 5.56 7.23
C LYS A 558 -12.61 5.97 8.64
N TYR A 559 -11.72 5.81 9.62
CA TYR A 559 -11.96 6.30 10.98
C TYR A 559 -12.25 7.81 10.97
N LYS A 560 -11.44 8.60 10.27
CA LYS A 560 -11.63 10.05 10.16
C LYS A 560 -12.90 10.45 9.42
N GLN A 561 -13.30 9.72 8.38
CA GLN A 561 -14.58 9.92 7.71
C GLN A 561 -15.75 9.68 8.66
N VAL A 562 -15.72 8.59 9.43
CA VAL A 562 -16.76 8.26 10.40
C VAL A 562 -16.80 9.29 11.54
N GLU A 563 -15.64 9.72 12.02
CA GLU A 563 -15.52 10.76 13.05
C GLU A 563 -16.10 12.10 12.58
N PHE A 564 -15.82 12.51 11.35
CA PHE A 564 -16.37 13.70 10.73
C PHE A 564 -17.89 13.61 10.58
N MET A 565 -18.39 12.51 10.01
CA MET A 565 -19.83 12.32 9.75
C MET A 565 -20.64 12.09 11.02
N ARG A 566 -20.02 11.78 12.15
CA ARG A 566 -20.70 11.68 13.46
C ARG A 566 -21.38 13.00 13.87
N ASP A 567 -20.77 14.13 13.50
CA ASP A 567 -21.34 15.46 13.79
C ASP A 567 -22.54 15.79 12.88
N TYR A 568 -22.79 14.98 11.84
CA TYR A 568 -23.87 15.14 10.88
C TYR A 568 -24.97 14.07 11.01
N LEU A 569 -25.08 13.40 12.16
CA LEU A 569 -26.15 12.43 12.41
C LEU A 569 -27.52 13.07 12.17
N GLY A 570 -28.33 12.41 11.37
CA GLY A 570 -29.67 12.90 10.99
C GLY A 570 -29.71 13.89 9.82
N HIS A 571 -28.56 14.35 9.30
CA HIS A 571 -28.49 15.22 8.12
C HIS A 571 -28.51 14.38 6.82
N SER A 572 -29.02 15.00 5.76
CA SER A 572 -29.14 14.37 4.43
C SER A 572 -28.13 14.95 3.46
N PHE A 573 -27.57 14.08 2.61
CA PHE A 573 -26.56 14.40 1.62
C PHE A 573 -26.90 13.80 0.27
N GLU A 574 -26.58 14.54 -0.80
CA GLU A 574 -26.49 13.95 -2.12
C GLU A 574 -25.28 13.01 -2.18
N GLY A 575 -25.48 11.85 -2.79
CA GLY A 575 -24.42 10.85 -2.96
C GLY A 575 -24.53 10.10 -4.28
N ILE A 576 -23.47 9.37 -4.59
CA ILE A 576 -23.39 8.49 -5.74
C ILE A 576 -23.18 7.06 -5.23
N ILE A 577 -23.92 6.11 -5.79
CA ILE A 577 -23.75 4.69 -5.45
C ILE A 577 -22.38 4.24 -5.94
N SER A 578 -21.45 3.99 -5.00
CA SER A 578 -20.05 3.59 -5.25
C SER A 578 -19.86 2.07 -5.35
N GLY A 579 -20.84 1.31 -4.88
CA GLY A 579 -20.78 -0.15 -4.92
C GLY A 579 -22.10 -0.80 -4.58
N VAL A 580 -22.33 -1.99 -5.13
CA VAL A 580 -23.57 -2.76 -4.89
C VAL A 580 -23.20 -4.17 -4.46
N ALA A 581 -23.88 -4.68 -3.43
CA ALA A 581 -23.68 -6.02 -2.88
C ALA A 581 -25.02 -6.64 -2.46
N SER A 582 -25.04 -7.94 -2.20
CA SER A 582 -26.25 -8.65 -1.77
C SER A 582 -26.83 -8.15 -0.43
N PHE A 583 -26.03 -7.50 0.40
CA PHE A 583 -26.43 -6.96 1.71
C PHE A 583 -26.77 -5.46 1.69
N GLY A 584 -26.68 -4.79 0.52
CA GLY A 584 -26.99 -3.37 0.37
C GLY A 584 -26.16 -2.68 -0.71
N PHE A 585 -26.16 -1.35 -0.70
CA PHE A 585 -25.30 -0.57 -1.58
C PHE A 585 -24.52 0.49 -0.80
N PHE A 586 -23.30 0.76 -1.27
CA PHE A 586 -22.45 1.81 -0.74
C PHE A 586 -22.74 3.12 -1.45
N VAL A 587 -22.73 4.22 -0.72
CA VAL A 587 -22.90 5.57 -1.25
C VAL A 587 -21.75 6.44 -0.81
N GLU A 588 -21.11 7.12 -1.76
CA GLU A 588 -20.13 8.17 -1.51
C GLU A 588 -20.83 9.53 -1.60
N THR A 589 -20.79 10.34 -0.54
CA THR A 589 -21.36 11.69 -0.54
C THR A 589 -20.60 12.60 -1.52
N VAL A 590 -21.33 13.43 -2.28
CA VAL A 590 -20.73 14.31 -3.28
C VAL A 590 -19.84 15.37 -2.61
N GLU A 591 -20.34 15.98 -1.54
CA GLU A 591 -19.70 17.11 -0.87
C GLU A 591 -18.45 16.71 -0.08
N HIS A 592 -18.52 15.62 0.70
CA HIS A 592 -17.45 15.26 1.65
C HIS A 592 -16.71 13.99 1.28
N LYS A 593 -17.06 13.33 0.17
CA LYS A 593 -16.42 12.07 -0.28
C LYS A 593 -16.40 10.98 0.81
N CYS A 594 -17.38 10.98 1.70
CA CYS A 594 -17.52 9.98 2.74
C CYS A 594 -18.39 8.83 2.24
N GLU A 595 -17.86 7.62 2.32
CA GLU A 595 -18.58 6.41 1.92
C GLU A 595 -19.31 5.78 3.11
N GLY A 596 -20.58 5.42 2.93
CA GLY A 596 -21.40 4.70 3.91
C GLY A 596 -22.25 3.62 3.26
N LEU A 597 -22.82 2.74 4.08
CA LEU A 597 -23.64 1.62 3.65
C LEU A 597 -25.14 1.91 3.86
N VAL A 598 -25.92 1.76 2.79
CA VAL A 598 -27.39 1.59 2.88
C VAL A 598 -27.66 0.09 2.89
N THR A 599 -28.11 -0.44 4.03
CA THR A 599 -28.30 -1.88 4.22
C THR A 599 -29.56 -2.39 3.50
N ILE A 600 -29.53 -3.66 3.06
CA ILE A 600 -30.70 -4.32 2.50
C ILE A 600 -31.87 -4.34 3.51
N ALA A 601 -31.57 -4.44 4.80
CA ALA A 601 -32.57 -4.39 5.88
C ALA A 601 -33.30 -3.05 5.94
N SER A 602 -32.61 -1.91 5.73
CA SER A 602 -33.24 -0.59 5.66
C SER A 602 -34.07 -0.40 4.42
N LEU A 603 -33.77 -1.10 3.33
CA LEU A 603 -34.48 -1.09 2.07
C LEU A 603 -35.75 -1.99 2.08
N SER A 604 -35.77 -3.02 2.94
CA SER A 604 -36.85 -4.02 2.99
C SER A 604 -38.21 -3.42 3.31
N LYS A 605 -38.25 -2.24 3.96
CA LYS A 605 -39.50 -1.47 4.20
C LYS A 605 -40.13 -0.95 2.91
N PHE A 606 -39.39 -0.88 1.80
CA PHE A 606 -39.83 -0.39 0.50
C PHE A 606 -40.11 -1.53 -0.48
N ASP A 607 -39.21 -2.50 -0.57
CA ASP A 607 -39.29 -3.68 -1.44
C ASP A 607 -38.32 -4.78 -1.03
N ASP A 608 -38.47 -5.96 -1.63
CA ASP A 608 -37.46 -7.05 -1.56
C ASP A 608 -36.49 -6.90 -2.73
N PHE A 609 -35.25 -6.46 -2.42
CA PHE A 609 -34.24 -6.17 -3.41
C PHE A 609 -33.27 -7.34 -3.60
N ARG A 610 -32.92 -7.62 -4.85
CA ARG A 610 -31.99 -8.69 -5.24
C ARG A 610 -30.84 -8.14 -6.07
N LEU A 611 -29.64 -8.67 -5.84
CA LEU A 611 -28.45 -8.32 -6.61
C LEU A 611 -28.53 -8.95 -8.01
N ILE A 612 -28.33 -8.14 -9.03
CA ILE A 612 -28.07 -8.54 -10.41
C ILE A 612 -26.61 -8.22 -10.69
N GLU A 613 -25.74 -9.21 -10.53
CA GLU A 613 -24.27 -9.02 -10.63
C GLU A 613 -23.84 -8.47 -11.99
N ALA A 614 -24.44 -8.98 -13.10
CA ALA A 614 -24.13 -8.54 -14.46
C ALA A 614 -24.41 -7.06 -14.73
N ASP A 615 -25.32 -6.44 -13.95
CA ASP A 615 -25.72 -5.05 -14.10
C ASP A 615 -25.12 -4.15 -12.99
N TYR A 616 -24.41 -4.71 -12.01
CA TYR A 616 -23.97 -4.01 -10.80
C TYR A 616 -25.13 -3.24 -10.15
N ALA A 617 -26.29 -3.92 -9.98
CA ALA A 617 -27.53 -3.30 -9.56
C ALA A 617 -28.28 -4.13 -8.51
N LEU A 618 -28.97 -3.45 -7.57
CA LEU A 618 -30.05 -4.02 -6.77
C LEU A 618 -31.39 -3.73 -7.44
N VAL A 619 -32.19 -4.78 -7.62
CA VAL A 619 -33.51 -4.67 -8.28
C VAL A 619 -34.60 -5.12 -7.34
N GLY A 620 -35.63 -4.24 -7.12
CA GLY A 620 -36.81 -4.53 -6.32
C GLY A 620 -37.74 -5.51 -7.03
N SER A 621 -38.09 -6.58 -6.32
CA SER A 621 -38.87 -7.72 -6.87
C SER A 621 -40.31 -7.34 -7.24
N ARG A 622 -40.90 -6.36 -6.53
CA ARG A 622 -42.29 -5.91 -6.74
C ARG A 622 -42.36 -4.61 -7.54
N SER A 623 -41.54 -3.64 -7.17
CA SER A 623 -41.55 -2.29 -7.76
C SER A 623 -40.78 -2.20 -9.07
N GLY A 624 -39.90 -3.16 -9.36
CA GLY A 624 -38.94 -3.06 -10.47
C GLY A 624 -37.91 -1.94 -10.32
N ARG A 625 -37.88 -1.23 -9.15
CA ARG A 625 -36.95 -0.14 -8.89
C ARG A 625 -35.52 -0.68 -8.91
N LYS A 626 -34.63 0.08 -9.57
CA LYS A 626 -33.22 -0.27 -9.69
C LYS A 626 -32.35 0.74 -8.96
N PHE A 627 -31.33 0.23 -8.27
CA PHE A 627 -30.23 1.00 -7.74
C PHE A 627 -28.98 0.51 -8.47
N ASN A 628 -28.53 1.25 -9.46
CA ASN A 628 -27.34 0.92 -10.22
C ASN A 628 -26.12 1.60 -9.59
N MET A 629 -24.96 0.99 -9.70
CA MET A 629 -23.72 1.67 -9.42
C MET A 629 -23.63 2.94 -10.28
N GLY A 630 -23.31 4.10 -9.66
CA GLY A 630 -23.28 5.42 -10.31
C GLY A 630 -24.56 6.23 -10.23
N ASP A 631 -25.69 5.65 -9.79
CA ASP A 631 -26.92 6.42 -9.62
C ASP A 631 -26.75 7.47 -8.51
N LYS A 632 -27.31 8.65 -8.73
CA LYS A 632 -27.41 9.70 -7.72
C LYS A 632 -28.56 9.37 -6.78
N VAL A 633 -28.31 9.46 -5.49
CA VAL A 633 -29.27 9.22 -4.42
C VAL A 633 -29.14 10.28 -3.34
N VAL A 634 -30.21 10.51 -2.58
CA VAL A 634 -30.14 11.26 -1.33
C VAL A 634 -30.16 10.27 -0.18
N VAL A 635 -29.21 10.43 0.72
CA VAL A 635 -29.05 9.57 1.88
C VAL A 635 -28.93 10.38 3.16
N LYS A 636 -29.53 9.85 4.24
CA LYS A 636 -29.44 10.42 5.57
C LYS A 636 -28.44 9.66 6.41
N VAL A 637 -27.62 10.35 7.18
CA VAL A 637 -26.68 9.73 8.12
C VAL A 637 -27.47 9.07 9.26
N ALA A 638 -27.52 7.75 9.28
CA ALA A 638 -28.27 6.96 10.25
C ALA A 638 -27.45 6.59 11.48
N ALA A 639 -26.19 6.16 11.28
CA ALA A 639 -25.29 5.81 12.37
C ALA A 639 -23.82 6.02 11.96
N ALA A 640 -22.99 6.38 12.95
CA ALA A 640 -21.56 6.51 12.80
C ALA A 640 -20.86 5.77 13.95
N ASN A 641 -20.28 4.61 13.67
CA ASN A 641 -19.65 3.75 14.66
C ASN A 641 -18.12 3.78 14.50
N LEU A 642 -17.43 4.48 15.40
CA LEU A 642 -15.98 4.65 15.38
C LEU A 642 -15.23 3.33 15.62
N ASP A 643 -15.69 2.51 16.57
CA ASP A 643 -15.03 1.25 16.90
C ASP A 643 -15.03 0.27 15.70
N LYS A 644 -16.13 0.24 14.95
CA LYS A 644 -16.26 -0.57 13.73
C LYS A 644 -15.77 0.15 12.47
N ARG A 645 -15.46 1.43 12.55
CA ARG A 645 -15.12 2.31 11.41
C ARG A 645 -16.21 2.23 10.34
N GLN A 646 -17.48 2.23 10.76
CA GLN A 646 -18.63 2.01 9.90
C GLN A 646 -19.55 3.23 9.93
N LEU A 647 -19.97 3.65 8.73
CA LEU A 647 -20.96 4.70 8.50
C LEU A 647 -22.18 4.06 7.84
N ASP A 648 -23.34 4.18 8.47
CA ASP A 648 -24.60 3.69 7.93
C ASP A 648 -25.46 4.84 7.46
N PHE A 649 -26.03 4.66 6.29
CA PHE A 649 -26.96 5.59 5.67
C PHE A 649 -28.37 4.98 5.56
N GLU A 650 -29.37 5.84 5.57
CA GLU A 650 -30.74 5.51 5.13
C GLU A 650 -31.01 6.23 3.81
N TRP A 651 -31.59 5.50 2.85
CA TRP A 651 -32.07 6.09 1.60
C TRP A 651 -33.35 6.90 1.80
N GLU A 652 -33.41 8.14 1.22
CA GLU A 652 -34.57 9.01 1.25
C GLU A 652 -35.34 8.94 -0.06
N VAL A 653 -36.63 8.56 0.01
CA VAL A 653 -37.50 8.28 -1.15
C VAL A 653 -37.74 9.50 -2.04
N ASN A 654 -37.75 10.70 -1.46
CA ASN A 654 -38.04 11.95 -2.19
C ASN A 654 -36.81 12.58 -2.84
N GLY A 655 -35.65 11.97 -2.69
CA GLY A 655 -34.35 12.47 -3.16
C GLY A 655 -33.88 11.91 -4.50
N MET A 656 -34.69 11.18 -5.25
CA MET A 656 -34.34 10.89 -6.64
C MET A 656 -34.54 12.17 -7.45
N LEU A 657 -33.44 12.83 -7.83
CA LEU A 657 -33.47 13.83 -8.87
C LEU A 657 -34.07 13.19 -10.12
N ASN A 658 -35.29 13.62 -10.48
CA ASN A 658 -36.02 13.13 -11.64
C ASN A 658 -35.09 13.18 -12.85
N LYS A 659 -34.79 12.01 -13.44
CA LYS A 659 -34.39 11.94 -14.84
C LYS A 659 -35.63 12.33 -15.65
N LYS A 660 -35.86 13.62 -15.85
CA LYS A 660 -36.64 14.17 -16.94
C LYS A 660 -35.80 15.25 -17.58
N ASP A 661 -35.51 14.93 -18.81
CA ASP A 661 -34.95 15.66 -19.95
C ASP A 661 -33.44 15.44 -20.24
#